data_97f760392ba24a101608a83a82388118
#
_entry.id   97f760392ba24a101608a83a82388118
#
_cell.length_a   1.000
_cell.length_b   1.000
_cell.length_c   1.000
_cell.angle_alpha   90.00
_cell.angle_beta   90.00
_cell.angle_gamma   90.00
#
_symmetry.space_group_name_H-M   'P 1'
#
loop_
_entity.id
_entity.type
_entity.pdbx_description
1 polymer ?
#
loop_
_entity_poly.entity_id
_entity_poly.type
_entity_poly.pdbx_seq_one_letter_code
_entity_poly.pdbx_strand_id
1 'polypeptide(L)'
;MEELDDWGLSAEELNFLEEDAIRKISERKASSAASSSSPLARQADASKNPLFKPVDKPPSKTSLESRYGKVEAFPPQDISSADISTGTGESTRSALPTLSVRFCVHESGAIAAKFSYHALLVDAFHKIPKTSWHAKERLWMFPLSSLAVAEEVLSAVNGANVEVEKLDVLVHRALGAASAVNDLRDLYDRMPSYLETKLLPFQREGVRFILQHGGRVLLADEMGLGKTLQAIAVAACMPEAWPVLVITPSSLRIQWAFMIQQWLNIPFADILVVLSQSGGSNKAGFKIVFSHLKSSIHLDGVFNIVSYDVVPKIQDILLASEFKIVVADESHFMKNAQAKRTNACIPILKKAQYAILLSGTPALSRPIELFKQLEALHPNVYKNVHEYGNRYCKGGFFGVYQGASNHEELHSLLKATVMIRRLKRDVLSQLPVKRRQQLEVVKMNIQACNSPEKIESLKFMQKNLINKIFNDSAEAKVPAVLDYLGTVIEAGCKFLIFAHHQHMIDAIHQFLLKKKVGCIRIDGGTPPTSRQAFVADFQEKDSIKAAVLSIRAGGVGLTLTAASTVIFAELSWTPGDIIQAEDRAHRIGQVSSVNIYYLLANDTVDDIIWDVVQNKLENVGQVLDGQENTLVVSSNPSSRSPHKQLTLDANPSSRSPHKQLTLDAFMKRCQSTDDTHHKTKSPKI
;
A
#
# COMPACT_ATOMS: atom_id res chain seq x y z
N MET A 1 21.68 -4.17 16.43
CA MET A 1 21.51 -3.26 15.29
C MET A 1 21.27 -4.17 14.11
N GLU A 2 20.01 -4.44 13.79
CA GLU A 2 19.68 -5.00 12.48
C GLU A 2 19.90 -3.86 11.50
N GLU A 3 20.91 -4.03 10.67
CA GLU A 3 21.14 -3.22 9.50
C GLU A 3 19.92 -3.40 8.58
N LEU A 4 18.97 -2.47 8.69
CA LEU A 4 18.10 -2.17 7.56
C LEU A 4 19.06 -1.67 6.50
N ASP A 5 19.18 -2.41 5.40
CA ASP A 5 19.91 -1.96 4.24
C ASP A 5 19.54 -0.51 3.94
N ASP A 6 20.47 0.26 3.43
CA ASP A 6 20.33 1.69 3.08
C ASP A 6 19.11 2.01 2.22
N TRP A 7 18.49 1.00 1.60
CA TRP A 7 17.33 1.07 0.72
C TRP A 7 15.98 1.03 1.44
N GLY A 8 15.95 0.68 2.75
CA GLY A 8 14.71 0.38 3.46
C GLY A 8 13.97 -0.82 2.88
N LEU A 9 14.64 -1.60 2.04
CA LEU A 9 14.18 -2.88 1.53
C LEU A 9 14.65 -3.95 2.52
N SER A 10 13.76 -4.88 2.86
CA SER A 10 14.19 -6.10 3.56
C SER A 10 15.07 -6.94 2.63
N ALA A 11 15.91 -7.80 3.19
CA ALA A 11 16.68 -8.78 2.41
C ALA A 11 15.78 -9.60 1.47
N GLU A 12 14.52 -9.82 1.88
CA GLU A 12 13.48 -10.49 1.08
C GLU A 12 13.00 -9.65 -0.09
N GLU A 13 12.89 -8.33 0.06
CA GLU A 13 12.50 -7.41 -1.04
C GLU A 13 13.59 -7.28 -2.09
N LEU A 14 14.84 -7.36 -1.69
CA LEU A 14 15.98 -7.40 -2.61
C LEU A 14 16.05 -8.74 -3.37
N ASN A 15 15.81 -9.86 -2.68
CA ASN A 15 15.70 -11.17 -3.32
C ASN A 15 14.56 -11.21 -4.35
N PHE A 16 13.42 -10.58 -4.06
CA PHE A 16 12.30 -10.52 -5.00
C PHE A 16 12.65 -9.77 -6.30
N LEU A 17 13.32 -8.62 -6.20
CA LEU A 17 13.76 -7.88 -7.38
C LEU A 17 14.73 -8.71 -8.22
N GLU A 18 15.59 -9.50 -7.57
CA GLU A 18 16.51 -10.41 -8.21
C GLU A 18 15.80 -11.56 -8.94
N GLU A 19 14.83 -12.19 -8.28
CA GLU A 19 14.09 -13.33 -8.84
C GLU A 19 13.16 -12.93 -10.00
N ASP A 20 12.52 -11.79 -9.91
CA ASP A 20 11.71 -11.24 -11.02
C ASP A 20 12.59 -10.93 -12.24
N ALA A 21 13.80 -10.43 -12.01
CA ALA A 21 14.80 -10.22 -13.06
C ALA A 21 15.24 -11.56 -13.69
N ILE A 22 15.55 -12.58 -12.88
CA ILE A 22 15.99 -13.91 -13.37
C ILE A 22 14.85 -14.61 -14.14
N ARG A 23 13.60 -14.53 -13.67
CA ARG A 23 12.43 -15.07 -14.37
C ARG A 23 12.26 -14.44 -15.74
N LYS A 24 12.31 -13.12 -15.84
CA LYS A 24 12.20 -12.37 -17.09
C LYS A 24 13.35 -12.66 -18.06
N ILE A 25 14.55 -12.96 -17.55
CA ILE A 25 15.68 -13.43 -18.34
C ILE A 25 15.41 -14.82 -18.95
N SER A 26 14.85 -15.75 -18.16
CA SER A 26 14.55 -17.12 -18.62
C SER A 26 13.41 -17.13 -19.64
N GLU A 27 12.36 -16.34 -19.44
CA GLU A 27 11.26 -16.18 -20.39
C GLU A 27 11.71 -15.58 -21.74
N ARG A 28 12.64 -14.62 -21.71
CA ARG A 28 13.24 -14.04 -22.92
C ARG A 28 14.19 -15.00 -23.65
N LYS A 29 14.96 -15.81 -22.93
CA LYS A 29 15.77 -16.87 -23.54
C LYS A 29 14.89 -17.89 -24.26
N ALA A 30 13.74 -18.25 -23.69
CA ALA A 30 12.79 -19.15 -24.32
C ALA A 30 12.13 -18.52 -25.57
N SER A 31 11.78 -17.23 -25.54
CA SER A 31 11.19 -16.52 -26.68
C SER A 31 12.22 -16.21 -27.79
N SER A 32 13.46 -15.93 -27.45
CA SER A 32 14.54 -15.72 -28.46
C SER A 32 14.99 -17.02 -29.13
N ALA A 33 14.90 -18.16 -28.44
CA ALA A 33 15.15 -19.49 -29.02
C ALA A 33 14.03 -19.89 -30.00
N ALA A 34 12.80 -19.41 -29.78
CA ALA A 34 11.66 -19.64 -30.67
C ALA A 34 11.65 -18.75 -31.94
N SER A 35 12.35 -17.61 -31.92
CA SER A 35 12.41 -16.67 -33.05
C SER A 35 13.60 -16.86 -33.99
N SER A 36 14.53 -17.79 -33.71
CA SER A 36 15.72 -18.06 -34.54
C SER A 36 15.56 -19.22 -35.55
N SER A 37 14.34 -19.77 -35.73
CA SER A 37 14.05 -20.80 -36.73
C SER A 37 13.10 -20.27 -37.80
N SER A 38 13.63 -19.53 -38.77
CA SER A 38 13.00 -19.30 -40.08
C SER A 38 13.91 -19.82 -41.18
N PRO A 39 13.39 -20.68 -42.08
CA PRO A 39 14.23 -21.33 -43.07
C PRO A 39 14.34 -20.50 -44.35
N LEU A 40 15.59 -20.26 -44.78
CA LEU A 40 15.88 -19.86 -46.14
C LEU A 40 16.06 -21.08 -47.01
N ALA A 41 15.32 -21.11 -48.09
CA ALA A 41 15.27 -22.14 -49.10
C ALA A 41 16.64 -22.36 -49.81
N ARG A 42 17.00 -23.64 -50.05
CA ARG A 42 17.67 -24.07 -51.29
C ARG A 42 17.37 -25.56 -51.55
N GLN A 43 16.91 -25.77 -52.76
CA GLN A 43 16.69 -27.08 -53.43
C GLN A 43 18.00 -27.90 -53.56
N ALA A 44 17.91 -29.20 -53.40
CA ALA A 44 18.30 -30.20 -54.41
C ALA A 44 18.35 -31.63 -53.84
N ASP A 45 17.60 -32.47 -54.49
CA ASP A 45 17.78 -33.87 -54.88
C ASP A 45 17.89 -35.05 -53.89
N ALA A 46 16.88 -35.85 -54.09
CA ALA A 46 16.82 -37.30 -54.36
C ALA A 46 17.28 -38.35 -53.35
N SER A 47 16.32 -39.16 -53.03
CA SER A 47 16.31 -40.64 -52.99
C SER A 47 16.31 -41.35 -51.62
N LYS A 48 15.27 -42.17 -51.52
CA LYS A 48 15.12 -43.43 -50.79
C LYS A 48 14.48 -43.45 -49.41
N ASN A 49 13.19 -43.78 -49.44
CA ASN A 49 12.37 -44.48 -48.46
C ASN A 49 12.89 -45.92 -48.20
N PRO A 50 12.38 -46.78 -47.30
CA PRO A 50 11.23 -46.61 -46.42
C PRO A 50 11.32 -47.31 -45.00
N LEU A 51 10.17 -47.27 -44.24
CA LEU A 51 9.66 -48.17 -43.23
C LEU A 51 9.90 -47.82 -41.74
N PHE A 52 8.91 -47.43 -41.05
CA PHE A 52 7.95 -48.13 -40.19
C PHE A 52 7.09 -47.12 -39.39
N LYS A 53 5.79 -47.31 -39.42
CA LYS A 53 4.74 -46.78 -38.53
C LYS A 53 4.55 -47.77 -37.36
N PRO A 54 3.69 -47.56 -36.35
CA PRO A 54 2.84 -46.42 -35.93
C PRO A 54 2.68 -46.24 -34.41
N VAL A 55 1.72 -45.30 -34.03
CA VAL A 55 0.80 -45.33 -32.88
C VAL A 55 1.31 -44.58 -31.62
N ASP A 56 0.68 -43.69 -30.98
CA ASP A 56 -0.61 -43.03 -30.78
C ASP A 56 -0.45 -41.74 -29.96
N LYS A 57 -1.31 -40.78 -30.22
CA LYS A 57 -1.51 -39.56 -29.43
C LYS A 57 -2.57 -39.75 -28.36
N PRO A 58 -2.58 -38.92 -27.32
CA PRO A 58 -3.81 -38.25 -26.94
C PRO A 58 -3.65 -36.73 -26.74
N PRO A 59 -4.77 -36.00 -26.60
CA PRO A 59 -4.88 -34.65 -27.18
C PRO A 59 -4.65 -33.49 -26.19
N SER A 60 -4.26 -32.35 -26.78
CA SER A 60 -4.09 -31.04 -26.18
C SER A 60 -5.40 -30.42 -25.66
N LYS A 61 -5.34 -29.81 -24.50
CA LYS A 61 -6.37 -28.91 -23.95
C LYS A 61 -6.15 -27.48 -24.43
N THR A 62 -7.15 -26.98 -25.14
CA THR A 62 -7.29 -25.59 -25.57
C THR A 62 -7.70 -24.68 -24.43
N SER A 63 -7.06 -23.52 -24.36
CA SER A 63 -7.42 -22.36 -23.56
C SER A 63 -8.66 -21.68 -24.12
N LEU A 64 -9.57 -21.25 -23.25
CA LEU A 64 -10.73 -20.42 -23.57
C LEU A 64 -10.49 -19.00 -23.10
N GLU A 65 -10.33 -18.11 -24.06
CA GLU A 65 -10.44 -16.67 -23.86
C GLU A 65 -11.90 -16.24 -23.84
N SER A 66 -12.23 -15.37 -22.89
CA SER A 66 -13.54 -14.76 -22.74
C SER A 66 -13.72 -13.59 -23.71
N ARG A 67 -14.75 -13.63 -24.53
CA ARG A 67 -15.25 -12.47 -25.29
C ARG A 67 -16.57 -11.98 -24.69
N TYR A 68 -16.61 -10.72 -24.28
CA TYR A 68 -17.85 -10.01 -24.00
C TYR A 68 -18.48 -9.54 -25.32
N GLY A 69 -19.73 -9.96 -25.57
CA GLY A 69 -20.58 -9.46 -26.66
C GLY A 69 -21.85 -8.84 -26.09
N LYS A 70 -22.17 -7.63 -26.56
CA LYS A 70 -23.41 -6.90 -26.29
C LYS A 70 -24.63 -7.71 -26.75
N VAL A 71 -25.68 -7.69 -25.95
CA VAL A 71 -27.00 -8.22 -26.32
C VAL A 71 -27.91 -7.06 -26.68
N GLU A 72 -28.35 -7.02 -27.94
CA GLU A 72 -29.50 -6.26 -28.40
C GLU A 72 -30.76 -7.10 -28.32
N ALA A 73 -31.85 -6.45 -27.97
CA ALA A 73 -33.16 -7.09 -27.79
C ALA A 73 -33.86 -7.28 -29.15
N PHE A 74 -34.48 -8.46 -29.38
CA PHE A 74 -35.49 -8.66 -30.44
C PHE A 74 -36.76 -9.28 -29.86
N PRO A 75 -37.93 -9.02 -30.50
CA PRO A 75 -39.24 -9.31 -29.97
C PRO A 75 -39.74 -10.76 -30.34
N PRO A 76 -40.84 -11.23 -29.73
CA PRO A 76 -41.28 -12.61 -29.84
C PRO A 76 -42.00 -12.89 -31.16
N GLN A 77 -41.78 -14.08 -31.72
CA GLN A 77 -42.60 -14.64 -32.80
C GLN A 77 -43.23 -15.98 -32.39
N ASP A 78 -44.46 -16.13 -32.84
CA ASP A 78 -45.41 -17.18 -32.57
C ASP A 78 -44.98 -18.56 -33.08
N ILE A 79 -45.38 -19.59 -32.33
CA ILE A 79 -45.25 -21.01 -32.68
C ILE A 79 -46.55 -21.50 -33.29
N SER A 80 -46.51 -22.02 -34.50
CA SER A 80 -47.56 -22.86 -35.07
C SER A 80 -47.09 -24.33 -35.15
N SER A 81 -48.01 -25.18 -34.82
CA SER A 81 -48.01 -26.61 -34.63
C SER A 81 -47.76 -27.48 -35.87
N ALA A 82 -47.31 -28.70 -35.57
CA ALA A 82 -47.43 -30.02 -36.24
C ALA A 82 -46.10 -30.61 -36.71
N ASP A 83 -45.68 -31.77 -36.21
CA ASP A 83 -46.09 -33.10 -36.64
C ASP A 83 -45.56 -34.22 -35.72
N ILE A 84 -46.40 -35.20 -35.51
CA ILE A 84 -46.18 -36.46 -34.79
C ILE A 84 -45.44 -37.48 -35.65
N SER A 85 -44.29 -37.98 -35.18
CA SER A 85 -43.83 -39.32 -35.61
C SER A 85 -43.22 -40.05 -34.39
N THR A 86 -43.84 -41.17 -34.11
CA THR A 86 -43.50 -42.17 -33.12
C THR A 86 -42.19 -42.88 -33.47
N GLY A 87 -41.25 -42.83 -32.53
CA GLY A 87 -40.03 -43.64 -32.55
C GLY A 87 -39.67 -44.03 -31.12
N THR A 88 -39.69 -45.31 -30.88
CA THR A 88 -39.46 -46.02 -29.62
C THR A 88 -38.11 -45.73 -29.01
N GLY A 89 -38.13 -45.31 -27.79
CA GLY A 89 -37.39 -45.24 -26.61
C GLY A 89 -36.00 -45.80 -26.45
N GLU A 90 -35.16 -44.92 -26.11
CA GLU A 90 -34.15 -45.12 -25.06
C GLU A 90 -34.17 -43.88 -24.14
N SER A 91 -34.49 -44.12 -22.87
CA SER A 91 -34.49 -43.11 -21.83
C SER A 91 -33.06 -42.61 -21.56
N THR A 92 -32.59 -41.66 -22.36
CA THR A 92 -31.44 -40.83 -21.97
C THR A 92 -31.90 -39.97 -20.78
N ARG A 93 -31.49 -40.36 -19.58
CA ARG A 93 -31.54 -39.47 -18.41
C ARG A 93 -30.82 -38.18 -18.80
N SER A 94 -31.58 -37.15 -19.16
CA SER A 94 -31.04 -35.80 -19.36
C SER A 94 -30.34 -35.40 -18.07
N ALA A 95 -29.02 -35.21 -18.12
CA ALA A 95 -28.26 -34.72 -17.00
C ALA A 95 -28.87 -33.38 -16.56
N LEU A 96 -29.21 -33.27 -15.28
CA LEU A 96 -29.73 -32.01 -14.70
C LEU A 96 -28.72 -30.86 -14.96
N PRO A 97 -29.19 -29.65 -15.30
CA PRO A 97 -28.32 -28.53 -15.50
C PRO A 97 -27.52 -28.23 -14.21
N THR A 98 -26.21 -28.07 -14.32
CA THR A 98 -25.35 -27.66 -13.21
C THR A 98 -25.37 -26.16 -13.10
N LEU A 99 -25.79 -25.63 -11.95
CA LEU A 99 -25.86 -24.20 -11.62
C LEU A 99 -24.80 -23.87 -10.57
N SER A 100 -23.94 -22.89 -10.85
CA SER A 100 -22.89 -22.47 -9.92
C SER A 100 -23.33 -21.22 -9.18
N VAL A 101 -23.22 -21.24 -7.84
CA VAL A 101 -23.47 -20.11 -6.95
C VAL A 101 -22.22 -19.87 -6.13
N ARG A 102 -21.68 -18.64 -6.19
CA ARG A 102 -20.52 -18.24 -5.42
C ARG A 102 -20.91 -17.29 -4.30
N PHE A 103 -20.56 -17.65 -3.06
CA PHE A 103 -20.69 -16.75 -1.92
C PHE A 103 -19.45 -15.88 -1.78
N CYS A 104 -19.65 -14.58 -1.52
CA CYS A 104 -18.58 -13.62 -1.25
C CYS A 104 -18.99 -12.67 -0.12
N VAL A 105 -18.02 -12.08 0.53
CA VAL A 105 -18.25 -11.06 1.55
C VAL A 105 -18.50 -9.71 0.89
N HIS A 106 -19.52 -9.00 1.36
CA HIS A 106 -19.80 -7.62 0.97
C HIS A 106 -19.25 -6.66 2.03
N GLU A 107 -18.89 -5.45 1.66
CA GLU A 107 -18.34 -4.44 2.57
C GLU A 107 -19.26 -4.03 3.72
N SER A 108 -20.56 -4.28 3.60
CA SER A 108 -21.55 -4.10 4.68
C SER A 108 -21.52 -5.18 5.75
N GLY A 109 -20.70 -6.24 5.60
CA GLY A 109 -20.70 -7.41 6.46
C GLY A 109 -21.74 -8.48 6.10
N ALA A 110 -22.58 -8.24 5.09
CA ALA A 110 -23.50 -9.25 4.55
C ALA A 110 -22.77 -10.21 3.62
N ILE A 111 -23.33 -11.40 3.44
CA ILE A 111 -22.90 -12.35 2.42
C ILE A 111 -23.63 -12.01 1.13
N ALA A 112 -22.90 -11.87 0.05
CA ALA A 112 -23.43 -11.66 -1.28
C ALA A 112 -23.30 -12.95 -2.10
N ALA A 113 -24.31 -13.28 -2.90
CA ALA A 113 -24.32 -14.41 -3.80
C ALA A 113 -24.22 -13.94 -5.26
N LYS A 114 -23.22 -14.46 -5.97
CA LYS A 114 -22.99 -14.23 -7.40
C LYS A 114 -23.35 -15.50 -8.18
N PHE A 115 -24.27 -15.40 -9.14
CA PHE A 115 -24.65 -16.51 -10.03
C PHE A 115 -25.27 -15.97 -11.32
N SER A 116 -25.27 -16.79 -12.38
CA SER A 116 -25.99 -16.50 -13.62
C SER A 116 -27.50 -16.61 -13.37
N TYR A 117 -28.28 -15.67 -13.92
CA TYR A 117 -29.72 -15.66 -13.73
C TYR A 117 -30.34 -17.02 -14.05
N HIS A 118 -31.08 -17.60 -13.12
CA HIS A 118 -31.86 -18.80 -13.25
C HIS A 118 -33.06 -18.75 -12.32
N ALA A 119 -34.26 -19.01 -12.83
CA ALA A 119 -35.50 -18.87 -12.06
C ALA A 119 -35.50 -19.72 -10.78
N LEU A 120 -35.01 -20.95 -10.84
CA LEU A 120 -34.94 -21.85 -9.66
C LEU A 120 -34.04 -21.29 -8.56
N LEU A 121 -32.94 -20.61 -8.92
CA LEU A 121 -32.07 -19.97 -7.92
C LEU A 121 -32.73 -18.75 -7.31
N VAL A 122 -33.40 -17.92 -8.12
CA VAL A 122 -34.15 -16.77 -7.61
C VAL A 122 -35.22 -17.19 -6.62
N ASP A 123 -36.00 -18.22 -6.94
CA ASP A 123 -37.01 -18.80 -6.04
C ASP A 123 -36.40 -19.40 -4.77
N ALA A 124 -35.21 -19.99 -4.87
CA ALA A 124 -34.47 -20.48 -3.72
C ALA A 124 -34.02 -19.34 -2.81
N PHE A 125 -33.48 -18.25 -3.40
CA PHE A 125 -33.03 -17.08 -2.61
C PHE A 125 -34.19 -16.39 -1.88
N HIS A 126 -35.40 -16.37 -2.44
CA HIS A 126 -36.59 -15.85 -1.75
C HIS A 126 -36.95 -16.62 -0.46
N LYS A 127 -36.55 -17.89 -0.34
CA LYS A 127 -36.79 -18.73 0.84
C LYS A 127 -35.76 -18.53 1.94
N ILE A 128 -34.63 -17.89 1.65
CA ILE A 128 -33.56 -17.65 2.64
C ILE A 128 -33.98 -16.50 3.55
N PRO A 129 -33.94 -16.67 4.89
CA PRO A 129 -34.34 -15.63 5.84
C PRO A 129 -33.50 -14.36 5.71
N LYS A 130 -34.15 -13.19 5.80
CA LYS A 130 -33.52 -11.87 5.72
C LYS A 130 -32.72 -11.62 4.43
N THR A 131 -33.02 -12.34 3.38
CA THR A 131 -32.44 -12.09 2.05
C THR A 131 -33.02 -10.81 1.45
N SER A 132 -32.18 -10.06 0.76
CA SER A 132 -32.56 -8.86 0.03
C SER A 132 -31.83 -8.78 -1.31
N TRP A 133 -32.49 -8.25 -2.33
CA TRP A 133 -31.90 -7.96 -3.62
C TRP A 133 -31.30 -6.54 -3.63
N HIS A 134 -30.01 -6.43 -3.84
CA HIS A 134 -29.33 -5.16 -3.98
C HIS A 134 -29.30 -4.74 -5.46
N ALA A 135 -30.26 -3.92 -5.88
CA ALA A 135 -30.50 -3.59 -7.28
C ALA A 135 -29.31 -2.88 -7.97
N LYS A 136 -28.59 -2.02 -7.24
CA LYS A 136 -27.45 -1.26 -7.78
C LYS A 136 -26.27 -2.18 -8.17
N GLU A 137 -26.00 -3.19 -7.37
CA GLU A 137 -24.89 -4.12 -7.58
C GLU A 137 -25.34 -5.44 -8.21
N ARG A 138 -26.66 -5.64 -8.34
CA ARG A 138 -27.28 -6.85 -8.86
C ARG A 138 -26.84 -8.12 -8.09
N LEU A 139 -26.89 -8.04 -6.75
CA LEU A 139 -26.50 -9.12 -5.85
C LEU A 139 -27.64 -9.47 -4.90
N TRP A 140 -27.78 -10.77 -4.62
CA TRP A 140 -28.56 -11.26 -3.50
C TRP A 140 -27.70 -11.20 -2.25
N MET A 141 -28.24 -10.59 -1.18
CA MET A 141 -27.51 -10.37 0.07
C MET A 141 -28.30 -10.91 1.26
N PHE A 142 -27.59 -11.54 2.19
CA PHE A 142 -28.15 -12.06 3.42
C PHE A 142 -27.12 -12.02 4.57
N PRO A 143 -27.55 -11.97 5.84
CA PRO A 143 -26.64 -11.93 6.99
C PRO A 143 -25.95 -13.29 7.20
N LEU A 144 -24.78 -13.27 7.89
CA LEU A 144 -24.06 -14.50 8.24
C LEU A 144 -24.92 -15.52 8.99
N SER A 145 -25.88 -15.06 9.82
CA SER A 145 -26.82 -15.93 10.54
C SER A 145 -27.72 -16.77 9.65
N SER A 146 -27.88 -16.40 8.38
CA SER A 146 -28.69 -17.14 7.39
C SER A 146 -27.85 -18.07 6.51
N LEU A 147 -26.51 -18.12 6.68
CA LEU A 147 -25.62 -18.87 5.80
C LEU A 147 -25.95 -20.37 5.77
N ALA A 148 -26.12 -21.01 6.93
CA ALA A 148 -26.44 -22.43 7.02
C ALA A 148 -27.76 -22.77 6.30
N VAL A 149 -28.79 -21.93 6.51
CA VAL A 149 -30.09 -22.09 5.82
C VAL A 149 -29.95 -21.85 4.31
N ALA A 150 -29.11 -20.91 3.90
CA ALA A 150 -28.84 -20.65 2.48
C ALA A 150 -28.19 -21.88 1.80
N GLU A 151 -27.20 -22.48 2.45
CA GLU A 151 -26.57 -23.71 1.95
C GLU A 151 -27.58 -24.88 1.86
N GLU A 152 -28.43 -25.04 2.86
CA GLU A 152 -29.48 -26.07 2.90
C GLU A 152 -30.51 -25.85 1.77
N VAL A 153 -31.07 -24.65 1.64
CA VAL A 153 -32.07 -24.31 0.62
C VAL A 153 -31.50 -24.52 -0.79
N LEU A 154 -30.24 -24.12 -1.03
CA LEU A 154 -29.60 -24.30 -2.35
C LEU A 154 -29.30 -25.76 -2.65
N SER A 155 -28.96 -26.56 -1.65
CA SER A 155 -28.75 -28.01 -1.83
C SER A 155 -30.05 -28.79 -2.11
N ALA A 156 -31.19 -28.24 -1.66
CA ALA A 156 -32.53 -28.83 -1.81
C ALA A 156 -33.25 -28.39 -3.11
N VAL A 157 -32.59 -27.66 -4.02
CA VAL A 157 -33.20 -27.19 -5.27
C VAL A 157 -33.45 -28.42 -6.21
N ASN A 158 -34.71 -28.66 -6.50
CA ASN A 158 -35.11 -29.71 -7.44
C ASN A 158 -35.03 -29.22 -8.89
N GLY A 159 -34.58 -30.07 -9.79
CA GLY A 159 -34.51 -29.79 -11.24
C GLY A 159 -33.16 -29.21 -11.72
N ALA A 160 -32.21 -29.01 -10.83
CA ALA A 160 -30.82 -28.62 -11.14
C ALA A 160 -29.84 -29.18 -10.11
N ASN A 161 -28.60 -29.40 -10.54
CA ASN A 161 -27.48 -29.66 -9.61
C ASN A 161 -26.84 -28.30 -9.23
N VAL A 162 -26.99 -27.85 -7.98
CA VAL A 162 -26.46 -26.56 -7.52
C VAL A 162 -25.12 -26.78 -6.85
N GLU A 163 -24.06 -26.27 -7.46
CA GLU A 163 -22.70 -26.22 -6.87
C GLU A 163 -22.47 -24.89 -6.17
N VAL A 164 -22.33 -24.94 -4.85
CA VAL A 164 -22.09 -23.75 -4.02
C VAL A 164 -20.61 -23.63 -3.69
N GLU A 165 -19.97 -22.58 -4.20
CA GLU A 165 -18.64 -22.16 -3.73
C GLU A 165 -18.81 -21.43 -2.38
N LYS A 166 -18.48 -22.16 -1.30
CA LYS A 166 -18.64 -21.68 0.07
C LYS A 166 -17.65 -20.59 0.46
N LEU A 167 -17.97 -19.84 1.50
CA LEU A 167 -17.03 -18.91 2.10
C LEU A 167 -15.81 -19.64 2.67
N ASP A 168 -14.65 -19.03 2.51
CA ASP A 168 -13.43 -19.51 3.16
C ASP A 168 -13.56 -19.51 4.68
N VAL A 169 -12.87 -20.45 5.34
CA VAL A 169 -12.91 -20.64 6.79
C VAL A 169 -12.42 -19.39 7.54
N LEU A 170 -11.37 -18.71 7.04
CA LEU A 170 -10.87 -17.48 7.61
C LEU A 170 -11.91 -16.35 7.52
N VAL A 171 -12.56 -16.23 6.35
CA VAL A 171 -13.60 -15.22 6.11
C VAL A 171 -14.80 -15.44 7.03
N HIS A 172 -15.29 -16.68 7.11
CA HIS A 172 -16.40 -17.06 8.00
C HIS A 172 -16.06 -16.75 9.47
N ARG A 173 -14.85 -17.09 9.93
CA ARG A 173 -14.37 -16.84 11.29
C ARG A 173 -14.26 -15.35 11.58
N ALA A 174 -13.81 -14.53 10.62
CA ALA A 174 -13.70 -13.09 10.78
C ALA A 174 -15.07 -12.41 10.89
N LEU A 175 -16.02 -12.77 10.01
CA LEU A 175 -17.40 -12.25 10.08
C LEU A 175 -18.11 -12.67 11.37
N GLY A 176 -17.91 -13.93 11.80
CA GLY A 176 -18.45 -14.41 13.08
C GLY A 176 -17.92 -13.63 14.28
N ALA A 177 -16.60 -13.37 14.29
CA ALA A 177 -15.99 -12.57 15.34
C ALA A 177 -16.50 -11.13 15.35
N ALA A 178 -16.64 -10.50 14.18
CA ALA A 178 -17.16 -9.14 14.06
C ALA A 178 -18.64 -9.05 14.51
N SER A 179 -19.45 -10.07 14.21
CA SER A 179 -20.86 -10.12 14.64
C SER A 179 -21.04 -10.33 16.15
N ALA A 180 -20.02 -10.86 16.84
CA ALA A 180 -20.03 -11.14 18.28
C ALA A 180 -19.51 -9.97 19.14
N VAL A 181 -19.06 -8.89 18.51
CA VAL A 181 -18.50 -7.72 19.22
C VAL A 181 -19.62 -6.92 19.90
N ASN A 182 -19.35 -6.45 21.13
CA ASN A 182 -20.26 -5.54 21.82
C ASN A 182 -20.23 -4.16 21.13
N ASP A 183 -21.40 -3.68 20.77
CA ASP A 183 -21.61 -2.33 20.29
C ASP A 183 -21.54 -1.34 21.46
N LEU A 184 -20.60 -0.39 21.41
CA LEU A 184 -20.36 0.61 22.45
C LEU A 184 -20.80 2.01 22.02
N ARG A 185 -21.67 2.14 21.00
CA ARG A 185 -22.08 3.47 20.47
C ARG A 185 -22.82 4.34 21.47
N ASP A 186 -23.44 3.76 22.47
CA ASP A 186 -24.03 4.47 23.61
C ASP A 186 -23.00 5.29 24.42
N LEU A 187 -21.72 4.89 24.39
CA LEU A 187 -20.64 5.66 25.02
C LEU A 187 -20.32 6.96 24.27
N TYR A 188 -20.76 7.12 23.03
CA TYR A 188 -20.50 8.33 22.24
C TYR A 188 -21.02 9.60 22.92
N ASP A 189 -22.16 9.53 23.57
CA ASP A 189 -22.81 10.65 24.25
C ASP A 189 -22.04 11.14 25.50
N ARG A 190 -21.04 10.38 25.96
CA ARG A 190 -20.11 10.80 27.04
C ARG A 190 -19.00 11.71 26.57
N MET A 191 -18.87 11.89 25.25
CA MET A 191 -17.86 12.81 24.72
C MET A 191 -18.13 14.23 25.17
N PRO A 192 -17.12 14.95 25.68
CA PRO A 192 -17.28 16.35 26.04
C PRO A 192 -17.79 17.19 24.86
N SER A 193 -18.82 17.99 25.07
CA SER A 193 -19.48 18.79 24.02
C SER A 193 -18.53 19.75 23.31
N TYR A 194 -17.55 20.31 24.04
CA TYR A 194 -16.54 21.20 23.46
C TYR A 194 -15.61 20.46 22.46
N LEU A 195 -15.41 19.15 22.63
CA LEU A 195 -14.64 18.32 21.72
C LEU A 195 -15.51 17.88 20.54
N GLU A 196 -16.73 17.40 20.82
CA GLU A 196 -17.69 16.91 19.83
C GLU A 196 -17.99 17.97 18.77
N THR A 197 -18.23 19.22 19.16
CA THR A 197 -18.50 20.35 18.26
C THR A 197 -17.33 20.66 17.30
N LYS A 198 -16.12 20.32 17.67
CA LYS A 198 -14.91 20.54 16.84
C LYS A 198 -14.64 19.42 15.83
N LEU A 199 -15.24 18.25 16.02
CA LEU A 199 -15.08 17.15 15.09
C LEU A 199 -15.80 17.42 13.76
N LEU A 200 -15.15 17.14 12.67
CA LEU A 200 -15.77 17.12 11.34
C LEU A 200 -16.77 15.95 11.23
N PRO A 201 -17.80 16.01 10.37
CA PRO A 201 -18.81 14.97 10.25
C PRO A 201 -18.21 13.56 10.09
N PHE A 202 -17.27 13.40 9.17
CA PHE A 202 -16.61 12.11 8.95
C PHE A 202 -15.77 11.65 10.15
N GLN A 203 -15.20 12.57 10.96
CA GLN A 203 -14.46 12.21 12.19
C GLN A 203 -15.42 11.67 13.25
N ARG A 204 -16.63 12.25 13.38
CA ARG A 204 -17.69 11.72 14.25
C ARG A 204 -18.10 10.32 13.83
N GLU A 205 -18.25 10.08 12.53
CA GLU A 205 -18.51 8.73 12.00
C GLU A 205 -17.38 7.75 12.34
N GLY A 206 -16.12 8.20 12.24
CA GLY A 206 -14.98 7.38 12.63
C GLY A 206 -14.98 6.99 14.11
N VAL A 207 -15.30 7.92 14.99
CA VAL A 207 -15.46 7.62 16.43
C VAL A 207 -16.59 6.61 16.64
N ARG A 208 -17.77 6.81 16.01
CA ARG A 208 -18.89 5.87 16.10
C ARG A 208 -18.53 4.49 15.56
N PHE A 209 -17.81 4.43 14.44
CA PHE A 209 -17.33 3.16 13.89
C PHE A 209 -16.42 2.41 14.87
N ILE A 210 -15.48 3.12 15.52
CA ILE A 210 -14.58 2.51 16.50
C ILE A 210 -15.37 1.93 17.67
N LEU A 211 -16.33 2.68 18.19
CA LEU A 211 -17.21 2.24 19.29
C LEU A 211 -18.09 1.06 18.85
N GLN A 212 -18.70 1.11 17.67
CA GLN A 212 -19.51 0.03 17.11
C GLN A 212 -18.75 -1.29 16.99
N HIS A 213 -17.45 -1.22 16.71
CA HIS A 213 -16.57 -2.38 16.58
C HIS A 213 -15.83 -2.71 17.90
N GLY A 214 -16.43 -2.37 19.07
CA GLY A 214 -15.90 -2.73 20.38
C GLY A 214 -14.54 -2.15 20.71
N GLY A 215 -14.12 -1.06 20.05
CA GLY A 215 -12.84 -0.39 20.29
C GLY A 215 -11.61 -1.16 19.79
N ARG A 216 -11.77 -2.17 18.93
CA ARG A 216 -10.63 -2.92 18.33
C ARG A 216 -10.63 -2.79 16.82
N VAL A 217 -9.99 -1.74 16.30
CA VAL A 217 -10.09 -1.33 14.90
C VAL A 217 -8.77 -0.83 14.34
N LEU A 218 -8.70 -0.85 13.01
CA LEU A 218 -7.71 -0.17 12.19
C LEU A 218 -8.35 1.09 11.56
N LEU A 219 -8.04 2.26 12.13
CA LEU A 219 -8.42 3.55 11.57
C LEU A 219 -7.42 3.91 10.45
N ALA A 220 -7.80 3.58 9.23
CA ALA A 220 -6.96 3.65 8.05
C ALA A 220 -7.26 4.86 7.15
N ASP A 221 -7.89 5.90 7.68
CA ASP A 221 -8.15 7.14 6.97
C ASP A 221 -6.89 7.70 6.31
N GLU A 222 -7.03 8.27 5.13
CA GLU A 222 -5.91 8.90 4.41
C GLU A 222 -5.17 9.90 5.31
N MET A 223 -3.89 10.10 5.06
CA MET A 223 -3.06 10.97 5.89
C MET A 223 -3.59 12.40 5.91
N GLY A 224 -3.56 13.03 7.09
CA GLY A 224 -4.05 14.41 7.25
C GLY A 224 -5.54 14.54 7.54
N LEU A 225 -6.30 13.43 7.68
CA LEU A 225 -7.72 13.43 8.04
C LEU A 225 -7.99 13.45 9.57
N GLY A 226 -6.95 13.66 10.39
CA GLY A 226 -7.13 13.83 11.84
C GLY A 226 -7.36 12.54 12.61
N LYS A 227 -6.72 11.43 12.23
CA LYS A 227 -6.79 10.14 12.96
C LYS A 227 -6.44 10.26 14.44
N THR A 228 -5.42 11.04 14.77
CA THR A 228 -5.00 11.32 16.16
C THR A 228 -6.14 11.92 16.97
N LEU A 229 -6.86 12.91 16.40
CA LEU A 229 -8.00 13.54 17.06
C LEU A 229 -9.16 12.55 17.28
N GLN A 230 -9.42 11.68 16.29
CA GLN A 230 -10.45 10.64 16.43
C GLN A 230 -10.10 9.66 17.56
N ALA A 231 -8.83 9.23 17.67
CA ALA A 231 -8.39 8.33 18.75
C ALA A 231 -8.48 9.01 20.15
N ILE A 232 -8.13 10.28 20.24
CA ILE A 232 -8.30 11.08 21.46
C ILE A 232 -9.79 11.19 21.83
N ALA A 233 -10.67 11.43 20.86
CA ALA A 233 -12.10 11.51 21.05
C ALA A 233 -12.71 10.18 21.54
N VAL A 234 -12.23 9.05 20.98
CA VAL A 234 -12.65 7.71 21.48
C VAL A 234 -12.22 7.51 22.93
N ALA A 235 -10.98 7.86 23.29
CA ALA A 235 -10.52 7.78 24.68
C ALA A 235 -11.35 8.67 25.63
N ALA A 236 -11.81 9.83 25.14
CA ALA A 236 -12.69 10.72 25.90
C ALA A 236 -14.11 10.15 26.14
N CYS A 237 -14.59 9.24 25.28
CA CYS A 237 -15.85 8.55 25.48
C CYS A 237 -15.76 7.47 26.57
N MET A 238 -14.58 7.07 26.99
CA MET A 238 -14.33 5.93 27.90
C MET A 238 -13.39 6.29 29.07
N PRO A 239 -13.71 7.31 29.90
CA PRO A 239 -12.84 7.72 30.99
C PRO A 239 -12.61 6.62 32.04
N GLU A 240 -13.52 5.67 32.20
CA GLU A 240 -13.39 4.53 33.11
C GLU A 240 -12.36 3.50 32.66
N ALA A 241 -11.94 3.59 31.42
CA ALA A 241 -10.88 2.75 30.87
C ALA A 241 -9.49 3.40 30.91
N TRP A 242 -9.35 4.59 31.49
CA TRP A 242 -8.06 5.20 31.70
C TRP A 242 -7.29 4.47 32.81
N PRO A 243 -5.95 4.48 32.82
CA PRO A 243 -5.05 5.24 31.96
C PRO A 243 -4.91 4.67 30.53
N VAL A 244 -4.51 5.55 29.59
CA VAL A 244 -4.31 5.24 28.17
C VAL A 244 -2.84 5.07 27.86
N LEU A 245 -2.49 4.02 27.09
CA LEU A 245 -1.17 3.86 26.50
C LEU A 245 -1.19 4.31 25.03
N VAL A 246 -0.28 5.20 24.66
CA VAL A 246 -0.05 5.59 23.26
C VAL A 246 1.31 5.12 22.80
N ILE A 247 1.35 4.24 21.80
CA ILE A 247 2.57 3.78 21.14
C ILE A 247 2.68 4.52 19.81
N THR A 248 3.78 5.25 19.60
CA THR A 248 3.95 6.12 18.44
C THR A 248 5.41 6.18 17.99
N PRO A 249 5.73 6.60 16.75
CA PRO A 249 7.10 6.91 16.37
C PRO A 249 7.75 7.92 17.31
N SER A 250 9.07 7.78 17.52
CA SER A 250 9.81 8.62 18.48
C SER A 250 9.70 10.12 18.24
N SER A 251 9.51 10.53 16.97
CA SER A 251 9.33 11.93 16.56
C SER A 251 7.97 12.52 16.92
N LEU A 252 6.94 11.69 17.13
CA LEU A 252 5.56 12.13 17.36
C LEU A 252 5.17 12.22 18.85
N ARG A 253 5.98 11.69 19.76
CA ARG A 253 5.64 11.63 21.20
C ARG A 253 5.22 12.98 21.78
N ILE A 254 6.01 14.00 21.53
CA ILE A 254 5.76 15.35 22.06
C ILE A 254 4.53 15.98 21.37
N GLN A 255 4.35 15.76 20.09
CA GLN A 255 3.15 16.21 19.37
C GLN A 255 1.88 15.58 19.94
N TRP A 256 1.90 14.27 20.24
CA TRP A 256 0.80 13.59 20.90
C TRP A 256 0.47 14.21 22.25
N ALA A 257 1.50 14.50 23.07
CA ALA A 257 1.32 15.13 24.37
C ALA A 257 0.63 16.50 24.26
N PHE A 258 1.06 17.35 23.33
CA PHE A 258 0.42 18.63 23.06
C PHE A 258 -1.03 18.46 22.56
N MET A 259 -1.30 17.52 21.67
CA MET A 259 -2.65 17.29 21.17
C MET A 259 -3.59 16.79 22.27
N ILE A 260 -3.15 15.89 23.15
CA ILE A 260 -3.94 15.42 24.29
C ILE A 260 -4.30 16.59 25.20
N GLN A 261 -3.31 17.41 25.57
CA GLN A 261 -3.55 18.59 26.38
C GLN A 261 -4.52 19.55 25.71
N GLN A 262 -4.32 19.86 24.44
CA GLN A 262 -5.14 20.82 23.68
C GLN A 262 -6.61 20.36 23.56
N TRP A 263 -6.84 19.07 23.32
CA TRP A 263 -8.16 18.56 23.01
C TRP A 263 -8.92 18.06 24.23
N LEU A 264 -8.25 17.58 25.28
CA LEU A 264 -8.90 17.08 26.50
C LEU A 264 -8.74 18.05 27.69
N ASN A 265 -7.96 19.09 27.53
CA ASN A 265 -7.63 20.04 28.62
C ASN A 265 -7.07 19.35 29.88
N ILE A 266 -6.34 18.24 29.68
CA ILE A 266 -5.66 17.50 30.76
C ILE A 266 -4.40 18.26 31.16
N PRO A 267 -4.10 18.41 32.48
CA PRO A 267 -2.87 19.02 32.93
C PRO A 267 -1.63 18.36 32.35
N PHE A 268 -0.61 19.14 32.02
CA PHE A 268 0.65 18.58 31.49
C PHE A 268 1.31 17.56 32.43
N ALA A 269 1.12 17.73 33.74
CA ALA A 269 1.65 16.82 34.76
C ALA A 269 1.04 15.41 34.70
N ASP A 270 -0.17 15.27 34.14
CA ASP A 270 -0.88 14.00 33.99
C ASP A 270 -0.57 13.31 32.66
N ILE A 271 0.26 13.92 31.82
CA ILE A 271 0.72 13.35 30.54
C ILE A 271 2.18 12.94 30.70
N LEU A 272 2.42 11.62 30.66
CA LEU A 272 3.75 11.05 30.82
C LEU A 272 4.34 10.67 29.46
N VAL A 273 5.58 11.13 29.21
CA VAL A 273 6.32 10.83 27.98
C VAL A 273 7.60 10.06 28.31
N VAL A 274 7.75 8.85 27.77
CA VAL A 274 8.96 8.04 27.95
C VAL A 274 9.97 8.37 26.86
N LEU A 275 11.16 8.82 27.26
CA LEU A 275 12.28 9.11 26.36
C LEU A 275 13.38 8.04 26.46
N SER A 276 14.17 7.88 25.40
CA SER A 276 15.27 6.89 25.36
C SER A 276 16.55 7.41 26.04
N GLN A 277 16.81 8.70 26.02
CA GLN A 277 18.03 9.33 26.55
C GLN A 277 17.71 10.67 27.20
N SER A 278 18.58 11.06 28.17
CA SER A 278 18.54 12.36 28.79
C SER A 278 19.05 13.42 27.80
N GLY A 279 18.15 14.22 27.28
CA GLY A 279 18.53 15.30 26.36
C GLY A 279 17.34 16.24 26.10
N GLY A 280 17.49 17.47 26.47
CA GLY A 280 16.53 18.55 26.23
C GLY A 280 15.82 19.05 27.48
N SER A 281 15.75 20.37 27.61
CA SER A 281 14.99 21.05 28.65
C SER A 281 13.49 20.78 28.47
N ASN A 282 12.83 20.26 29.50
CA ASN A 282 11.38 20.11 29.54
C ASN A 282 10.70 21.46 29.77
N LYS A 283 10.69 22.33 28.77
CA LYS A 283 10.04 23.65 28.85
C LYS A 283 8.50 23.56 28.82
N ALA A 284 7.95 22.39 28.45
CA ALA A 284 6.51 22.23 28.24
C ALA A 284 5.74 21.72 29.47
N GLY A 285 6.42 21.30 30.54
CA GLY A 285 5.78 20.86 31.78
C GLY A 285 5.27 19.43 31.81
N PHE A 286 5.50 18.61 30.75
CA PHE A 286 5.13 17.20 30.75
C PHE A 286 5.96 16.38 31.74
N LYS A 287 5.37 15.29 32.27
CA LYS A 287 6.11 14.32 33.05
C LYS A 287 7.02 13.49 32.15
N ILE A 288 8.32 13.65 32.25
CA ILE A 288 9.31 12.93 31.44
C ILE A 288 9.97 11.84 32.26
N VAL A 289 9.98 10.61 31.75
CA VAL A 289 10.66 9.45 32.31
C VAL A 289 11.63 8.90 31.28
N PHE A 290 12.81 8.41 31.75
CA PHE A 290 13.84 7.86 30.86
C PHE A 290 13.87 6.35 30.89
N SER A 291 13.85 5.71 29.71
CA SER A 291 13.77 4.24 29.59
C SER A 291 15.01 3.47 30.11
N HIS A 292 16.14 4.14 30.32
CA HIS A 292 17.33 3.53 30.91
C HIS A 292 17.24 3.34 32.44
N LEU A 293 16.32 4.06 33.09
CA LEU A 293 16.08 3.98 34.55
C LEU A 293 15.00 2.95 34.87
N LYS A 294 15.11 1.73 34.39
CA LYS A 294 14.06 0.69 34.47
C LYS A 294 13.47 0.52 35.88
N SER A 295 14.27 0.57 36.93
CA SER A 295 13.85 0.36 38.32
C SER A 295 12.96 1.50 38.88
N SER A 296 12.90 2.65 38.23
CA SER A 296 12.14 3.84 38.66
C SER A 296 11.07 4.28 37.66
N ILE A 297 10.75 3.44 36.67
CA ILE A 297 9.70 3.78 35.69
C ILE A 297 8.35 3.44 36.33
N HIS A 298 7.59 4.48 36.66
CA HIS A 298 6.19 4.40 37.02
C HIS A 298 5.37 5.05 35.91
N LEU A 299 4.46 4.27 35.30
CA LEU A 299 3.57 4.73 34.21
C LEU A 299 2.25 5.20 34.83
N ASP A 300 2.31 6.28 35.59
CA ASP A 300 1.23 6.83 36.39
C ASP A 300 0.57 8.07 35.75
N GLY A 301 0.87 8.37 34.49
CA GLY A 301 0.15 9.38 33.72
C GLY A 301 -1.26 8.91 33.35
N VAL A 302 -2.21 9.83 33.23
CA VAL A 302 -3.51 9.56 32.62
C VAL A 302 -3.33 9.13 31.17
N PHE A 303 -2.38 9.76 30.48
CA PHE A 303 -1.88 9.31 29.19
C PHE A 303 -0.38 9.02 29.28
N ASN A 304 0.01 7.83 28.84
CA ASN A 304 1.40 7.37 28.84
C ASN A 304 1.87 7.16 27.40
N ILE A 305 2.84 7.96 26.97
CA ILE A 305 3.29 7.99 25.57
C ILE A 305 4.67 7.36 25.44
N VAL A 306 4.77 6.31 24.65
CA VAL A 306 5.99 5.52 24.43
C VAL A 306 6.29 5.44 22.93
N SER A 307 7.56 5.32 22.54
CA SER A 307 7.88 5.04 21.15
C SER A 307 8.08 3.53 20.90
N TYR A 308 7.85 3.11 19.63
CA TYR A 308 8.09 1.74 19.19
C TYR A 308 9.48 1.21 19.58
N ASP A 309 10.51 2.06 19.58
CA ASP A 309 11.90 1.68 19.92
C ASP A 309 12.11 1.50 21.42
N VAL A 310 11.23 2.07 22.24
CA VAL A 310 11.27 1.97 23.70
C VAL A 310 10.48 0.75 24.19
N VAL A 311 9.38 0.39 23.53
CA VAL A 311 8.51 -0.72 23.92
C VAL A 311 9.29 -2.00 24.23
N PRO A 312 10.26 -2.49 23.39
CA PRO A 312 11.02 -3.70 23.71
C PRO A 312 11.87 -3.61 24.98
N LYS A 313 12.21 -2.39 25.40
CA LYS A 313 13.07 -2.17 26.60
C LYS A 313 12.29 -2.23 27.90
N ILE A 314 11.00 -1.93 27.86
CA ILE A 314 10.12 -1.81 29.05
C ILE A 314 8.84 -2.66 28.89
N GLN A 315 8.88 -3.69 28.04
CA GLN A 315 7.72 -4.52 27.74
C GLN A 315 7.06 -5.12 28.98
N ASP A 316 7.88 -5.64 29.92
CA ASP A 316 7.36 -6.24 31.16
C ASP A 316 6.59 -5.23 32.00
N ILE A 317 7.09 -3.99 32.10
CA ILE A 317 6.43 -2.90 32.82
C ILE A 317 5.10 -2.56 32.14
N LEU A 318 5.08 -2.46 30.81
CA LEU A 318 3.87 -2.14 30.05
C LEU A 318 2.81 -3.26 30.17
N LEU A 319 3.24 -4.51 30.20
CA LEU A 319 2.34 -5.64 30.41
C LEU A 319 1.80 -5.69 31.86
N ALA A 320 2.63 -5.35 32.86
CA ALA A 320 2.21 -5.29 34.25
C ALA A 320 1.25 -4.13 34.56
N SER A 321 1.30 -3.05 33.76
CA SER A 321 0.46 -1.84 33.98
C SER A 321 -0.99 -2.00 33.52
N GLU A 322 -1.35 -3.09 32.86
CA GLU A 322 -2.72 -3.47 32.46
C GLU A 322 -3.57 -2.38 31.79
N PHE A 323 -2.99 -1.65 30.86
CA PHE A 323 -3.68 -0.64 30.09
C PHE A 323 -4.90 -1.22 29.36
N LYS A 324 -6.10 -0.68 29.63
CA LYS A 324 -7.34 -1.09 28.95
C LYS A 324 -7.42 -0.50 27.53
N ILE A 325 -6.99 0.75 27.36
CA ILE A 325 -6.93 1.43 26.04
C ILE A 325 -5.48 1.51 25.60
N VAL A 326 -5.19 0.94 24.43
CA VAL A 326 -3.89 1.07 23.75
C VAL A 326 -4.10 1.62 22.35
N VAL A 327 -3.51 2.77 22.07
CA VAL A 327 -3.47 3.39 20.74
C VAL A 327 -2.08 3.16 20.14
N ALA A 328 -2.02 2.61 18.92
CA ALA A 328 -0.77 2.45 18.18
C ALA A 328 -0.81 3.31 16.91
N ASP A 329 -0.12 4.46 16.96
CA ASP A 329 -0.05 5.39 15.85
C ASP A 329 1.03 4.99 14.84
N GLU A 330 0.76 5.21 13.55
CA GLU A 330 1.57 4.70 12.44
C GLU A 330 1.82 3.19 12.57
N SER A 331 0.75 2.43 12.73
CA SER A 331 0.79 0.99 13.04
C SER A 331 1.53 0.13 12.00
N HIS A 332 1.78 0.67 10.80
CA HIS A 332 2.64 0.04 9.79
C HIS A 332 4.10 -0.16 10.28
N PHE A 333 4.53 0.48 11.39
CA PHE A 333 5.79 0.16 12.06
C PHE A 333 5.85 -1.29 12.56
N MET A 334 4.70 -1.97 12.67
CA MET A 334 4.59 -3.39 13.03
C MET A 334 4.47 -4.32 11.81
N LYS A 335 4.75 -3.86 10.59
CA LYS A 335 4.63 -4.64 9.35
C LYS A 335 5.53 -5.88 9.29
N ASN A 336 6.74 -5.80 9.87
CA ASN A 336 7.71 -6.88 9.87
C ASN A 336 7.54 -7.76 11.10
N ALA A 337 7.17 -9.03 10.89
CA ALA A 337 6.97 -10.03 11.93
C ALA A 337 8.24 -10.36 12.74
N GLN A 338 9.43 -10.19 12.15
CA GLN A 338 10.71 -10.50 12.80
C GLN A 338 11.26 -9.34 13.64
N ALA A 339 10.72 -8.13 13.44
CA ALA A 339 11.24 -6.96 14.15
C ALA A 339 10.96 -7.03 15.66
N LYS A 340 11.98 -6.72 16.48
CA LYS A 340 11.88 -6.68 17.95
C LYS A 340 10.72 -5.83 18.44
N ARG A 341 10.50 -4.67 17.81
CA ARG A 341 9.37 -3.77 18.12
C ARG A 341 8.01 -4.40 17.88
N THR A 342 7.84 -5.17 16.78
CA THR A 342 6.61 -5.89 16.48
C THR A 342 6.32 -6.95 17.54
N ASN A 343 7.32 -7.79 17.84
CA ASN A 343 7.19 -8.84 18.81
C ASN A 343 6.91 -8.33 20.23
N ALA A 344 7.38 -7.13 20.56
CA ALA A 344 7.10 -6.48 21.85
C ALA A 344 5.73 -5.80 21.90
N CYS A 345 5.24 -5.20 20.81
CA CYS A 345 3.96 -4.51 20.78
C CYS A 345 2.75 -5.46 20.73
N ILE A 346 2.84 -6.57 19.98
CA ILE A 346 1.73 -7.49 19.76
C ILE A 346 1.14 -8.04 21.08
N PRO A 347 1.90 -8.53 22.08
CA PRO A 347 1.33 -9.00 23.35
C PRO A 347 0.57 -7.90 24.10
N ILE A 348 1.06 -6.66 24.09
CA ILE A 348 0.42 -5.52 24.75
C ILE A 348 -0.94 -5.22 24.12
N LEU A 349 -0.99 -5.15 22.77
CA LEU A 349 -2.21 -4.89 22.01
C LEU A 349 -3.22 -6.05 22.16
N LYS A 350 -2.75 -7.29 22.24
CA LYS A 350 -3.62 -8.46 22.50
C LYS A 350 -4.22 -8.45 23.90
N LYS A 351 -3.46 -8.00 24.90
CA LYS A 351 -3.92 -7.93 26.31
C LYS A 351 -4.91 -6.79 26.53
N ALA A 352 -4.78 -5.68 25.80
CA ALA A 352 -5.65 -4.53 25.90
C ALA A 352 -7.11 -4.87 25.59
N GLN A 353 -8.05 -4.29 26.35
CA GLN A 353 -9.48 -4.40 26.07
C GLN A 353 -9.84 -3.67 24.77
N TYR A 354 -9.29 -2.46 24.59
CA TYR A 354 -9.49 -1.60 23.44
C TYR A 354 -8.15 -1.35 22.77
N ALA A 355 -8.03 -1.69 21.48
CA ALA A 355 -6.82 -1.53 20.68
C ALA A 355 -7.14 -0.75 19.42
N ILE A 356 -6.63 0.47 19.32
CA ILE A 356 -6.91 1.36 18.19
C ILE A 356 -5.62 1.55 17.41
N LEU A 357 -5.56 0.97 16.21
CA LEU A 357 -4.43 1.13 15.30
C LEU A 357 -4.70 2.29 14.34
N LEU A 358 -3.75 3.19 14.19
CA LEU A 358 -3.84 4.34 13.29
C LEU A 358 -2.77 4.23 12.21
N SER A 359 -3.15 4.29 10.94
CA SER A 359 -2.19 4.41 9.84
C SER A 359 -2.86 4.96 8.58
N GLY A 360 -2.25 5.94 7.93
CA GLY A 360 -2.69 6.38 6.60
C GLY A 360 -2.29 5.42 5.48
N THR A 361 -1.31 4.56 5.76
CA THR A 361 -0.74 3.57 4.86
C THR A 361 -0.52 2.26 5.62
N PRO A 362 -1.59 1.52 6.00
CA PRO A 362 -1.46 0.33 6.83
C PRO A 362 -0.68 -0.80 6.16
N ALA A 363 -0.68 -0.86 4.83
CA ALA A 363 0.26 -1.64 4.03
C ALA A 363 1.05 -0.67 3.14
N LEU A 364 2.38 -0.73 3.19
CA LEU A 364 3.25 0.16 2.41
C LEU A 364 3.56 -0.40 1.03
N SER A 365 3.56 -1.74 0.90
CA SER A 365 3.98 -2.43 -0.32
C SER A 365 3.18 -3.70 -0.62
N ARG A 366 2.70 -4.45 0.38
CA ARG A 366 2.13 -5.80 0.21
C ARG A 366 1.04 -6.13 1.25
N PRO A 367 0.07 -7.00 0.89
CA PRO A 367 -0.99 -7.43 1.82
C PRO A 367 -0.47 -8.12 3.09
N ILE A 368 0.66 -8.84 3.02
CA ILE A 368 1.25 -9.53 4.19
C ILE A 368 1.59 -8.57 5.34
N GLU A 369 1.86 -7.30 5.04
CA GLU A 369 2.18 -6.28 6.03
C GLU A 369 1.01 -5.96 6.98
N LEU A 370 -0.22 -6.31 6.58
CA LEU A 370 -1.42 -6.19 7.41
C LEU A 370 -1.53 -7.29 8.46
N PHE A 371 -0.93 -8.48 8.22
CA PHE A 371 -1.15 -9.65 9.06
C PHE A 371 -0.91 -9.39 10.54
N LYS A 372 0.22 -8.77 10.91
CA LYS A 372 0.55 -8.50 12.32
C LYS A 372 -0.38 -7.48 12.98
N GLN A 373 -0.89 -6.53 12.21
CA GLN A 373 -1.89 -5.57 12.68
C GLN A 373 -3.24 -6.27 12.94
N LEU A 374 -3.66 -7.14 12.03
CA LEU A 374 -4.88 -7.95 12.17
C LEU A 374 -4.77 -8.96 13.30
N GLU A 375 -3.63 -9.62 13.48
CA GLU A 375 -3.33 -10.51 14.60
C GLU A 375 -3.40 -9.78 15.95
N ALA A 376 -2.92 -8.53 16.01
CA ALA A 376 -3.02 -7.72 17.22
C ALA A 376 -4.45 -7.38 17.57
N LEU A 377 -5.29 -7.08 16.58
CA LEU A 377 -6.70 -6.71 16.78
C LEU A 377 -7.60 -7.92 17.07
N HIS A 378 -7.45 -8.99 16.29
CA HIS A 378 -8.30 -10.19 16.39
C HIS A 378 -7.48 -11.48 16.43
N PRO A 379 -6.76 -11.75 17.54
CA PRO A 379 -5.85 -12.90 17.64
C PRO A 379 -6.56 -14.26 17.47
N ASN A 380 -7.84 -14.34 17.81
CA ASN A 380 -8.63 -15.56 17.64
C ASN A 380 -9.04 -15.81 16.18
N VAL A 381 -9.00 -14.79 15.34
CA VAL A 381 -9.29 -14.87 13.90
C VAL A 381 -8.00 -15.14 13.12
N TYR A 382 -7.01 -14.27 13.26
CA TYR A 382 -5.76 -14.30 12.50
C TYR A 382 -4.67 -15.05 13.30
N LYS A 383 -4.85 -16.38 13.42
CA LYS A 383 -3.98 -17.24 14.23
C LYS A 383 -2.72 -17.69 13.50
N ASN A 384 -2.82 -17.84 12.17
CA ASN A 384 -1.79 -18.47 11.36
C ASN A 384 -1.47 -17.59 10.13
N VAL A 385 -0.21 -17.20 10.03
CA VAL A 385 0.29 -16.41 8.88
C VAL A 385 0.19 -17.19 7.57
N HIS A 386 0.30 -18.52 7.60
CA HIS A 386 0.21 -19.37 6.41
C HIS A 386 -1.21 -19.41 5.84
N GLU A 387 -2.24 -19.47 6.70
CA GLU A 387 -3.64 -19.40 6.28
C GLU A 387 -3.93 -18.08 5.56
N TYR A 388 -3.54 -16.95 6.16
CA TYR A 388 -3.69 -15.63 5.58
C TYR A 388 -2.86 -15.46 4.30
N GLY A 389 -1.59 -15.86 4.34
CA GLY A 389 -0.64 -15.71 3.25
C GLY A 389 -1.02 -16.53 2.01
N ASN A 390 -1.44 -17.77 2.19
CA ASN A 390 -1.89 -18.64 1.09
C ASN A 390 -3.14 -18.10 0.40
N ARG A 391 -3.99 -17.37 1.12
CA ARG A 391 -5.20 -16.81 0.53
C ARG A 391 -4.96 -15.45 -0.14
N TYR A 392 -4.24 -14.55 0.52
CA TYR A 392 -4.15 -13.15 0.11
C TYR A 392 -2.81 -12.70 -0.43
N CYS A 393 -1.78 -13.56 -0.33
CA CYS A 393 -0.41 -13.19 -0.69
C CYS A 393 0.25 -14.18 -1.64
N LYS A 394 -0.54 -14.82 -2.53
CA LYS A 394 -0.01 -15.75 -3.52
C LYS A 394 0.95 -15.04 -4.48
N GLY A 395 2.01 -15.71 -4.85
CA GLY A 395 2.96 -15.27 -5.85
C GLY A 395 4.37 -15.14 -5.30
N GLY A 396 5.34 -15.38 -6.18
CA GLY A 396 6.76 -15.49 -5.86
C GLY A 396 7.20 -16.95 -5.87
N PHE A 397 8.10 -17.27 -6.80
CA PHE A 397 8.62 -18.63 -6.99
C PHE A 397 9.46 -19.09 -5.80
N PHE A 398 9.95 -18.15 -4.98
CA PHE A 398 10.89 -18.42 -3.89
C PHE A 398 10.63 -17.62 -2.59
N GLY A 399 9.73 -16.68 -2.58
CA GLY A 399 9.41 -15.89 -1.39
C GLY A 399 8.05 -16.26 -0.84
N VAL A 400 7.98 -16.65 0.40
CA VAL A 400 6.71 -16.93 1.06
C VAL A 400 5.92 -15.62 1.18
N TYR A 401 4.80 -15.49 0.42
CA TYR A 401 3.85 -14.37 0.56
C TYR A 401 4.28 -13.01 -0.03
N GLN A 402 5.00 -13.03 -1.15
CA GLN A 402 5.48 -11.82 -1.83
C GLN A 402 4.44 -11.14 -2.73
N GLY A 403 3.43 -11.88 -3.17
CA GLY A 403 2.41 -11.38 -4.09
C GLY A 403 1.17 -10.84 -3.39
N ALA A 404 0.12 -10.67 -4.20
CA ALA A 404 -1.20 -10.28 -3.78
C ALA A 404 -2.25 -11.08 -4.54
N SER A 405 -3.30 -11.53 -3.87
CA SER A 405 -4.40 -12.33 -4.43
C SER A 405 -5.69 -12.06 -3.67
N ASN A 406 -6.84 -12.34 -4.28
CA ASN A 406 -8.17 -12.15 -3.69
C ASN A 406 -8.37 -10.74 -3.08
N HIS A 407 -7.91 -9.70 -3.79
CA HIS A 407 -7.90 -8.32 -3.31
C HIS A 407 -9.29 -7.80 -2.94
N GLU A 408 -10.30 -8.04 -3.80
CA GLU A 408 -11.69 -7.63 -3.57
C GLU A 408 -12.26 -8.25 -2.29
N GLU A 409 -11.99 -9.55 -2.07
CA GLU A 409 -12.43 -10.23 -0.87
C GLU A 409 -11.75 -9.65 0.38
N LEU A 410 -10.42 -9.45 0.33
CA LEU A 410 -9.68 -8.88 1.45
C LEU A 410 -10.15 -7.47 1.76
N HIS A 411 -10.35 -6.64 0.74
CA HIS A 411 -10.87 -5.27 0.89
C HIS A 411 -12.23 -5.28 1.59
N SER A 412 -13.18 -6.06 1.06
CA SER A 412 -14.53 -6.17 1.61
C SER A 412 -14.52 -6.72 3.04
N LEU A 413 -13.68 -7.73 3.31
CA LEU A 413 -13.52 -8.33 4.64
C LEU A 413 -12.99 -7.31 5.65
N LEU A 414 -11.96 -6.56 5.30
CA LEU A 414 -11.38 -5.54 6.19
C LEU A 414 -12.40 -4.45 6.50
N LYS A 415 -13.12 -3.94 5.51
CA LYS A 415 -14.17 -2.92 5.71
C LYS A 415 -15.34 -3.44 6.56
N ALA A 416 -15.73 -4.68 6.33
CA ALA A 416 -16.84 -5.31 7.06
C ALA A 416 -16.53 -5.61 8.52
N THR A 417 -15.24 -5.79 8.90
CA THR A 417 -14.89 -6.37 10.19
C THR A 417 -14.04 -5.50 11.10
N VAL A 418 -13.13 -4.71 10.56
CA VAL A 418 -12.06 -4.12 11.39
C VAL A 418 -11.55 -2.76 10.92
N MET A 419 -11.72 -2.39 9.64
CA MET A 419 -11.07 -1.23 9.06
C MET A 419 -12.08 -0.17 8.61
N ILE A 420 -11.84 1.07 9.00
CA ILE A 420 -12.47 2.23 8.36
C ILE A 420 -11.40 3.02 7.60
N ARG A 421 -11.66 3.28 6.31
CA ARG A 421 -10.77 4.03 5.43
C ARG A 421 -11.56 4.98 4.54
N ARG A 422 -11.22 6.27 4.62
CA ARG A 422 -11.80 7.34 3.81
C ARG A 422 -10.67 8.10 3.13
N LEU A 423 -10.91 8.51 1.90
CA LEU A 423 -9.97 9.31 1.11
C LEU A 423 -10.31 10.79 1.23
N LYS A 424 -9.31 11.66 1.13
CA LYS A 424 -9.50 13.12 1.19
C LYS A 424 -10.50 13.61 0.16
N ARG A 425 -10.46 13.05 -1.05
CA ARG A 425 -11.40 13.40 -2.13
C ARG A 425 -12.86 13.15 -1.79
N ASP A 426 -13.13 12.18 -0.89
CA ASP A 426 -14.49 11.77 -0.54
C ASP A 426 -15.07 12.60 0.61
N VAL A 427 -14.21 13.13 1.50
CA VAL A 427 -14.64 13.78 2.75
C VAL A 427 -14.23 15.24 2.90
N LEU A 428 -13.34 15.74 2.04
CA LEU A 428 -12.83 17.11 2.06
C LEU A 428 -13.00 17.80 0.70
N SER A 429 -14.23 18.19 0.37
CA SER A 429 -14.53 18.87 -0.89
C SER A 429 -13.81 20.23 -1.07
N GLN A 430 -13.37 20.85 0.02
CA GLN A 430 -12.69 22.15 0.02
C GLN A 430 -11.16 22.04 -0.06
N LEU A 431 -10.59 20.82 -0.01
CA LEU A 431 -9.15 20.67 -0.08
C LEU A 431 -8.66 20.98 -1.51
N PRO A 432 -7.67 21.87 -1.67
CA PRO A 432 -7.15 22.21 -2.99
C PRO A 432 -6.56 21.02 -3.73
N VAL A 433 -6.53 21.10 -5.07
CA VAL A 433 -6.10 19.98 -5.93
C VAL A 433 -4.61 19.68 -5.75
N LYS A 434 -4.29 18.40 -5.70
CA LYS A 434 -2.92 17.85 -5.75
C LYS A 434 -2.58 17.50 -7.21
N ARG A 435 -1.52 18.11 -7.77
CA ARG A 435 -1.06 17.89 -9.15
C ARG A 435 0.34 17.30 -9.12
N ARG A 436 0.57 16.23 -9.88
CA ARG A 436 1.87 15.54 -9.99
C ARG A 436 2.43 15.71 -11.39
N GLN A 437 3.74 15.99 -11.49
CA GLN A 437 4.47 16.12 -12.75
C GLN A 437 5.81 15.39 -12.66
N GLN A 438 6.17 14.71 -13.73
CA GLN A 438 7.51 14.19 -13.93
C GLN A 438 8.32 15.20 -14.73
N LEU A 439 9.54 15.46 -14.29
CA LEU A 439 10.50 16.30 -14.98
C LEU A 439 11.75 15.48 -15.30
N GLU A 440 12.05 15.34 -16.58
CA GLU A 440 13.29 14.73 -17.05
C GLU A 440 14.44 15.72 -16.79
N VAL A 441 15.39 15.33 -15.94
CA VAL A 441 16.46 16.22 -15.47
C VAL A 441 17.77 15.95 -16.18
N VAL A 442 18.03 14.71 -16.61
CA VAL A 442 19.30 14.32 -17.28
C VAL A 442 19.08 13.14 -18.23
N LYS A 443 19.69 13.18 -19.42
CA LYS A 443 20.03 11.99 -20.22
C LYS A 443 21.46 11.60 -19.89
N MET A 444 21.64 10.49 -19.19
CA MET A 444 22.96 10.05 -18.77
C MET A 444 23.50 8.93 -19.64
N ASN A 445 24.74 9.07 -20.10
CA ASN A 445 25.55 7.97 -20.59
C ASN A 445 26.32 7.37 -19.40
N ILE A 446 25.86 6.23 -18.89
CA ILE A 446 26.52 5.52 -17.79
C ILE A 446 27.57 4.58 -18.38
N GLN A 447 28.86 4.80 -18.07
CA GLN A 447 29.93 3.86 -18.34
C GLN A 447 29.96 2.77 -17.29
N ALA A 448 29.81 1.51 -17.70
CA ALA A 448 29.79 0.34 -16.86
C ALA A 448 31.17 -0.27 -16.62
N CYS A 449 31.42 -0.74 -15.38
CA CYS A 449 32.60 -1.53 -15.05
C CYS A 449 32.28 -3.03 -15.10
N ASN A 450 33.12 -3.80 -15.80
CA ASN A 450 32.98 -5.25 -15.96
C ASN A 450 33.86 -6.06 -15.00
N SER A 451 33.33 -7.13 -14.38
CA SER A 451 34.00 -8.43 -14.31
C SER A 451 33.14 -9.55 -13.69
N PRO A 452 33.24 -10.81 -14.14
CA PRO A 452 32.34 -11.89 -13.75
C PRO A 452 33.04 -12.91 -12.83
N GLU A 453 32.47 -13.21 -11.66
CA GLU A 453 32.78 -14.47 -10.95
C GLU A 453 31.77 -14.90 -9.87
N LYS A 454 31.31 -16.19 -9.99
CA LYS A 454 30.68 -17.15 -9.05
C LYS A 454 29.35 -16.81 -8.33
N ILE A 455 28.39 -17.73 -8.44
CA ILE A 455 26.92 -17.54 -8.21
C ILE A 455 26.48 -17.10 -6.80
N GLU A 456 27.14 -17.48 -5.71
CA GLU A 456 26.81 -16.96 -4.37
C GLU A 456 27.49 -15.63 -4.06
N SER A 457 28.68 -15.42 -4.60
CA SER A 457 29.31 -14.11 -4.62
C SER A 457 28.60 -13.14 -5.58
N LEU A 458 27.94 -13.65 -6.64
CA LEU A 458 27.17 -12.86 -7.58
C LEU A 458 25.94 -12.20 -6.94
N LYS A 459 25.24 -12.85 -6.05
CA LYS A 459 24.08 -12.27 -5.34
C LYS A 459 24.49 -11.10 -4.46
N PHE A 460 25.55 -11.25 -3.69
CA PHE A 460 26.13 -10.18 -2.89
C PHE A 460 26.71 -9.06 -3.74
N MET A 461 27.37 -9.42 -4.85
CA MET A 461 27.91 -8.45 -5.82
C MET A 461 26.81 -7.72 -6.57
N GLN A 462 25.72 -8.38 -6.92
CA GLN A 462 24.57 -7.75 -7.57
C GLN A 462 23.89 -6.73 -6.65
N LYS A 463 23.72 -7.05 -5.38
CA LYS A 463 23.21 -6.10 -4.37
C LYS A 463 24.13 -4.88 -4.24
N ASN A 464 25.43 -5.11 -4.12
CA ASN A 464 26.41 -4.03 -4.05
C ASN A 464 26.45 -3.20 -5.34
N LEU A 465 26.23 -3.83 -6.49
CA LEU A 465 26.17 -3.14 -7.77
C LEU A 465 24.94 -2.26 -7.91
N ILE A 466 23.77 -2.75 -7.50
CA ILE A 466 22.55 -1.94 -7.47
C ILE A 466 22.71 -0.76 -6.52
N ASN A 467 23.25 -0.98 -5.30
CA ASN A 467 23.57 0.10 -4.36
C ASN A 467 24.52 1.12 -4.98
N LYS A 468 25.58 0.64 -5.66
CA LYS A 468 26.53 1.51 -6.32
C LYS A 468 25.87 2.33 -7.42
N ILE A 469 25.08 1.70 -8.31
CA ILE A 469 24.37 2.39 -9.39
C ILE A 469 23.39 3.43 -8.82
N PHE A 470 22.69 3.13 -7.72
CA PHE A 470 21.78 4.07 -7.09
C PHE A 470 22.52 5.28 -6.49
N ASN A 471 23.65 5.05 -5.83
CA ASN A 471 24.51 6.12 -5.32
C ASN A 471 25.12 6.95 -6.45
N ASP A 472 25.67 6.30 -7.49
CA ASP A 472 26.32 6.96 -8.62
C ASP A 472 25.28 7.79 -9.42
N SER A 473 24.06 7.27 -9.60
CA SER A 473 22.94 7.99 -10.22
C SER A 473 22.54 9.22 -9.41
N ALA A 474 22.48 9.10 -8.08
CA ALA A 474 22.16 10.21 -7.20
C ALA A 474 23.24 11.32 -7.28
N GLU A 475 24.53 10.95 -7.26
CA GLU A 475 25.63 11.90 -7.38
C GLU A 475 25.60 12.64 -8.74
N ALA A 476 25.37 11.92 -9.80
CA ALA A 476 25.32 12.50 -11.15
C ALA A 476 24.09 13.42 -11.36
N LYS A 477 23.00 13.23 -10.60
CA LYS A 477 21.83 14.10 -10.64
C LYS A 477 22.04 15.44 -9.93
N VAL A 478 23.00 15.55 -9.00
CA VAL A 478 23.18 16.76 -8.17
C VAL A 478 23.23 18.05 -9.00
N PRO A 479 24.05 18.18 -10.06
CA PRO A 479 24.13 19.44 -10.82
C PRO A 479 22.78 19.86 -11.42
N ALA A 480 22.05 18.91 -11.99
CA ALA A 480 20.76 19.18 -12.62
C ALA A 480 19.65 19.49 -11.62
N VAL A 481 19.66 18.86 -10.44
CA VAL A 481 18.76 19.19 -9.34
C VAL A 481 19.01 20.62 -8.86
N LEU A 482 20.28 21.03 -8.71
CA LEU A 482 20.63 22.38 -8.27
C LEU A 482 20.26 23.44 -9.31
N ASP A 483 20.43 23.15 -10.60
CA ASP A 483 19.99 24.03 -11.69
C ASP A 483 18.47 24.26 -11.66
N TYR A 484 17.69 23.16 -11.55
CA TYR A 484 16.24 23.23 -11.42
C TYR A 484 15.82 24.04 -10.18
N LEU A 485 16.53 23.87 -9.05
CA LEU A 485 16.27 24.65 -7.83
C LEU A 485 16.52 26.13 -8.02
N GLY A 486 17.45 26.53 -8.90
CA GLY A 486 17.64 27.92 -9.30
C GLY A 486 16.33 28.54 -9.80
N THR A 487 15.65 27.86 -10.72
CA THR A 487 14.35 28.30 -11.26
C THR A 487 13.24 28.33 -10.20
N VAL A 488 13.20 27.35 -9.29
CA VAL A 488 12.22 27.32 -8.19
C VAL A 488 12.40 28.49 -7.22
N ILE A 489 13.65 28.83 -6.92
CA ILE A 489 14.00 29.97 -6.05
C ILE A 489 13.52 31.30 -6.70
N GLU A 490 13.73 31.46 -8.00
CA GLU A 490 13.28 32.65 -8.74
C GLU A 490 11.77 32.81 -8.71
N ALA A 491 11.01 31.69 -8.70
CA ALA A 491 9.54 31.72 -8.56
C ALA A 491 9.05 32.22 -7.18
N GLY A 492 9.92 32.30 -6.17
CA GLY A 492 9.67 32.94 -4.86
C GLY A 492 8.70 32.22 -3.93
N CYS A 493 8.18 31.04 -4.30
CA CYS A 493 7.25 30.28 -3.49
C CYS A 493 7.95 29.45 -2.39
N LYS A 494 7.22 29.13 -1.30
CA LYS A 494 7.70 28.16 -0.31
C LYS A 494 7.62 26.76 -0.88
N PHE A 495 8.68 25.95 -0.70
CA PHE A 495 8.74 24.59 -1.21
C PHE A 495 9.37 23.61 -0.23
N LEU A 496 8.98 22.34 -0.37
CA LEU A 496 9.60 21.19 0.27
C LEU A 496 10.46 20.48 -0.76
N ILE A 497 11.66 20.04 -0.38
CA ILE A 497 12.48 19.16 -1.22
C ILE A 497 12.90 17.94 -0.45
N PHE A 498 12.62 16.78 -1.04
CA PHE A 498 12.91 15.47 -0.47
C PHE A 498 14.05 14.80 -1.22
N ALA A 499 15.00 14.24 -0.46
CA ALA A 499 16.08 13.43 -1.00
C ALA A 499 16.34 12.21 -0.10
N HIS A 500 17.00 11.20 -0.65
CA HIS A 500 17.33 9.96 0.03
C HIS A 500 18.75 9.98 0.57
N HIS A 501 19.73 10.26 -0.29
CA HIS A 501 21.15 10.22 0.03
C HIS A 501 21.62 11.49 0.74
N GLN A 502 22.52 11.29 1.71
CA GLN A 502 23.04 12.40 2.52
C GLN A 502 23.78 13.45 1.69
N HIS A 503 24.58 13.01 0.70
CA HIS A 503 25.32 13.92 -0.18
C HIS A 503 24.40 14.82 -1.02
N MET A 504 23.24 14.31 -1.47
CA MET A 504 22.22 15.11 -2.16
C MET A 504 21.61 16.15 -1.21
N ILE A 505 21.24 15.73 0.01
CA ILE A 505 20.72 16.63 1.06
C ILE A 505 21.73 17.74 1.36
N ASP A 506 23.01 17.38 1.52
CA ASP A 506 24.10 18.32 1.80
C ASP A 506 24.30 19.30 0.66
N ALA A 507 24.33 18.82 -0.59
CA ALA A 507 24.49 19.65 -1.77
C ALA A 507 23.36 20.67 -1.92
N ILE A 508 22.10 20.23 -1.76
CA ILE A 508 20.91 21.10 -1.78
C ILE A 508 21.00 22.16 -0.68
N HIS A 509 21.29 21.75 0.55
CA HIS A 509 21.36 22.66 1.69
C HIS A 509 22.45 23.71 1.50
N GLN A 510 23.65 23.32 1.08
CA GLN A 510 24.74 24.23 0.80
C GLN A 510 24.42 25.21 -0.34
N PHE A 511 23.74 24.73 -1.40
CA PHE A 511 23.31 25.57 -2.52
C PHE A 511 22.34 26.67 -2.05
N LEU A 512 21.33 26.33 -1.23
CA LEU A 512 20.38 27.28 -0.67
C LEU A 512 21.07 28.33 0.21
N LEU A 513 22.03 27.92 1.05
CA LEU A 513 22.83 28.83 1.86
C LEU A 513 23.66 29.77 0.99
N LYS A 514 24.30 29.26 -0.07
CA LYS A 514 25.07 30.06 -1.03
C LYS A 514 24.20 31.11 -1.75
N LYS A 515 22.97 30.73 -2.08
CA LYS A 515 21.96 31.62 -2.68
C LYS A 515 21.28 32.54 -1.65
N LYS A 516 21.65 32.47 -0.36
CA LYS A 516 21.07 33.24 0.76
C LYS A 516 19.55 33.01 0.91
N VAL A 517 19.07 31.83 0.60
CA VAL A 517 17.67 31.43 0.78
C VAL A 517 17.50 30.88 2.19
N GLY A 518 16.58 31.45 2.97
CA GLY A 518 16.23 30.95 4.29
C GLY A 518 15.66 29.53 4.18
N CYS A 519 16.26 28.56 4.87
CA CYS A 519 15.83 27.16 4.81
C CYS A 519 15.92 26.49 6.17
N ILE A 520 15.08 25.46 6.35
CA ILE A 520 15.21 24.47 7.42
C ILE A 520 15.72 23.15 6.84
N ARG A 521 16.37 22.34 7.69
CA ARG A 521 16.81 20.99 7.34
C ARG A 521 16.36 20.00 8.40
N ILE A 522 15.70 18.91 7.95
CA ILE A 522 15.26 17.83 8.83
C ILE A 522 15.67 16.48 8.18
N ASP A 523 16.62 15.82 8.84
CA ASP A 523 17.12 14.51 8.45
C ASP A 523 17.23 13.56 9.66
N GLY A 524 17.88 12.40 9.48
CA GLY A 524 18.09 11.41 10.54
C GLY A 524 18.84 11.93 11.75
N GLY A 525 19.77 12.88 11.56
CA GLY A 525 20.57 13.52 12.61
C GLY A 525 19.84 14.63 13.38
N THR A 526 18.68 15.12 12.88
CA THR A 526 17.95 16.23 13.51
C THR A 526 17.25 15.77 14.79
N PRO A 527 17.60 16.36 15.97
CA PRO A 527 16.96 16.01 17.24
C PRO A 527 15.43 16.20 17.20
N PRO A 528 14.64 15.31 17.80
CA PRO A 528 13.17 15.40 17.82
C PRO A 528 12.64 16.73 18.39
N THR A 529 13.32 17.29 19.40
CA THR A 529 12.96 18.57 20.03
C THR A 529 13.13 19.77 19.10
N SER A 530 14.16 19.73 18.22
CA SER A 530 14.43 20.79 17.26
C SER A 530 13.48 20.74 16.06
N ARG A 531 12.94 19.57 15.73
CA ARG A 531 12.04 19.40 14.57
C ARG A 531 10.79 20.26 14.67
N GLN A 532 10.19 20.36 15.85
CA GLN A 532 8.99 21.19 16.06
C GLN A 532 9.29 22.67 15.89
N ALA A 533 10.42 23.14 16.41
CA ALA A 533 10.84 24.54 16.25
C ALA A 533 11.09 24.86 14.77
N PHE A 534 11.76 23.97 14.01
CA PHE A 534 11.98 24.14 12.58
C PHE A 534 10.68 24.15 11.78
N VAL A 535 9.72 23.30 12.15
CA VAL A 535 8.39 23.28 11.51
C VAL A 535 7.65 24.60 11.79
N ALA A 536 7.63 25.08 13.03
CA ALA A 536 7.02 26.35 13.40
C ALA A 536 7.66 27.50 12.63
N ASP A 537 8.98 27.55 12.59
CA ASP A 537 9.74 28.55 11.86
C ASP A 537 9.39 28.55 10.35
N PHE A 538 9.29 27.39 9.73
CA PHE A 538 8.89 27.26 8.32
C PHE A 538 7.44 27.71 8.08
N GLN A 539 6.54 27.38 9.00
CA GLN A 539 5.13 27.73 8.87
C GLN A 539 4.89 29.24 9.05
N GLU A 540 5.57 29.87 9.98
CA GLU A 540 5.29 31.23 10.43
C GLU A 540 6.18 32.30 9.80
N LYS A 541 7.46 31.97 9.50
CA LYS A 541 8.44 32.96 9.00
C LYS A 541 8.49 32.98 7.48
N ASP A 542 8.11 34.10 6.86
CA ASP A 542 8.22 34.28 5.42
C ASP A 542 9.65 34.33 4.89
N SER A 543 10.62 34.63 5.74
CA SER A 543 12.03 34.57 5.38
C SER A 543 12.55 33.16 5.12
N ILE A 544 11.85 32.13 5.60
CA ILE A 544 12.18 30.72 5.36
C ILE A 544 11.35 30.22 4.19
N LYS A 545 12.00 29.98 3.05
CA LYS A 545 11.37 29.60 1.79
C LYS A 545 11.49 28.11 1.48
N ALA A 546 12.49 27.42 2.00
CA ALA A 546 12.78 26.05 1.69
C ALA A 546 12.80 25.14 2.92
N ALA A 547 12.30 23.91 2.78
CA ALA A 547 12.51 22.82 3.73
C ALA A 547 13.21 21.65 3.03
N VAL A 548 14.46 21.37 3.45
CA VAL A 548 15.26 20.24 2.95
C VAL A 548 15.04 19.05 3.87
N LEU A 549 14.48 17.98 3.33
CA LEU A 549 13.95 16.86 4.09
C LEU A 549 14.53 15.54 3.59
N SER A 550 14.99 14.67 4.48
CA SER A 550 15.20 13.30 4.08
C SER A 550 13.85 12.60 3.95
N ILE A 551 13.67 11.74 2.93
CA ILE A 551 12.39 11.04 2.67
C ILE A 551 11.93 10.30 3.92
N ARG A 552 12.83 9.58 4.61
CA ARG A 552 12.52 8.82 5.84
C ARG A 552 12.23 9.71 7.05
N ALA A 553 13.05 10.72 7.33
CA ALA A 553 12.87 11.57 8.51
C ALA A 553 11.76 12.60 8.33
N GLY A 554 11.58 13.13 7.12
CA GLY A 554 10.51 14.06 6.76
C GLY A 554 9.15 13.35 6.60
N GLY A 555 9.16 12.04 6.36
CA GLY A 555 7.95 11.21 6.20
C GLY A 555 7.12 11.04 7.47
N VAL A 556 7.56 11.44 8.66
CA VAL A 556 6.85 11.15 9.92
C VAL A 556 6.33 12.43 10.59
N GLY A 557 5.00 12.61 10.59
CA GLY A 557 4.24 13.49 11.48
C GLY A 557 4.35 15.01 11.28
N LEU A 558 5.20 15.50 10.37
CA LEU A 558 5.36 16.93 10.17
C LEU A 558 4.17 17.54 9.42
N THR A 559 3.77 18.77 9.77
CA THR A 559 2.75 19.55 9.03
C THR A 559 3.44 20.76 8.41
N LEU A 560 3.49 20.82 7.09
CA LEU A 560 4.24 21.82 6.31
C LEU A 560 3.34 22.46 5.23
N THR A 561 2.12 22.81 5.63
CA THR A 561 1.07 23.35 4.74
C THR A 561 1.35 24.76 4.22
N ALA A 562 2.35 25.47 4.75
CA ALA A 562 2.81 26.73 4.19
C ALA A 562 3.45 26.57 2.79
N ALA A 563 3.88 25.35 2.43
CA ALA A 563 4.38 25.06 1.10
C ALA A 563 3.25 24.64 0.15
N SER A 564 3.29 25.14 -1.07
CA SER A 564 2.43 24.71 -2.20
C SER A 564 3.21 23.92 -3.26
N THR A 565 4.51 23.76 -3.09
CA THR A 565 5.40 23.04 -4.01
C THR A 565 6.17 21.97 -3.25
N VAL A 566 6.15 20.74 -3.78
CA VAL A 566 6.86 19.58 -3.26
C VAL A 566 7.74 19.03 -4.37
N ILE A 567 9.01 18.82 -4.08
CA ILE A 567 10.00 18.37 -5.04
C ILE A 567 10.65 17.08 -4.51
N PHE A 568 10.67 16.04 -5.32
CA PHE A 568 11.45 14.84 -5.06
C PHE A 568 12.71 14.88 -5.92
N ALA A 569 13.84 15.20 -5.30
CA ALA A 569 15.15 15.13 -5.94
C ALA A 569 15.53 13.66 -6.22
N GLU A 570 15.06 12.76 -5.39
CA GLU A 570 15.24 11.32 -5.47
C GLU A 570 13.96 10.59 -5.10
N LEU A 571 13.81 9.35 -5.57
CA LEU A 571 12.67 8.48 -5.25
C LEU A 571 12.99 7.53 -4.06
N SER A 572 11.95 7.02 -3.42
CA SER A 572 12.00 5.87 -2.52
C SER A 572 11.48 4.62 -3.21
N TRP A 573 12.06 3.46 -2.93
CA TRP A 573 11.56 2.14 -3.34
C TRP A 573 10.21 1.78 -2.71
N THR A 574 9.82 2.51 -1.66
CA THR A 574 8.61 2.29 -0.88
C THR A 574 7.57 3.35 -1.25
N PRO A 575 6.47 2.99 -1.93
CA PRO A 575 5.45 3.97 -2.32
C PRO A 575 4.82 4.70 -1.14
N GLY A 576 4.67 4.02 0.00
CA GLY A 576 4.14 4.64 1.20
C GLY A 576 4.97 5.83 1.70
N ASP A 577 6.30 5.78 1.58
CA ASP A 577 7.18 6.89 1.96
C ASP A 577 6.96 8.12 1.06
N ILE A 578 6.79 7.89 -0.24
CA ILE A 578 6.53 8.94 -1.23
C ILE A 578 5.19 9.62 -0.93
N ILE A 579 4.12 8.84 -0.76
CA ILE A 579 2.78 9.38 -0.44
C ILE A 579 2.80 10.12 0.89
N GLN A 580 3.49 9.59 1.89
CA GLN A 580 3.64 10.26 3.19
C GLN A 580 4.35 11.59 3.05
N ALA A 581 5.40 11.67 2.24
CA ALA A 581 6.14 12.91 1.99
C ALA A 581 5.28 13.95 1.24
N GLU A 582 4.56 13.55 0.19
CA GLU A 582 3.61 14.43 -0.50
C GLU A 582 2.59 15.05 0.46
N ASP A 583 2.07 14.23 1.36
CA ASP A 583 1.00 14.60 2.27
C ASP A 583 1.45 15.49 3.44
N ARG A 584 2.75 15.85 3.51
CA ARG A 584 3.23 16.89 4.44
C ARG A 584 2.71 18.29 4.08
N ALA A 585 2.56 18.57 2.78
CA ALA A 585 2.00 19.82 2.29
C ALA A 585 0.48 19.73 2.06
N HIS A 586 -0.05 18.55 1.68
CA HIS A 586 -1.45 18.36 1.30
C HIS A 586 -2.31 17.81 2.45
N ARG A 587 -2.64 18.67 3.42
CA ARG A 587 -3.42 18.35 4.64
C ARG A 587 -4.52 19.37 4.89
N ILE A 588 -5.39 19.10 5.87
CA ILE A 588 -6.32 20.09 6.43
C ILE A 588 -5.51 21.33 6.84
N GLY A 589 -5.96 22.50 6.39
CA GLY A 589 -5.26 23.78 6.55
C GLY A 589 -4.45 24.21 5.32
N GLN A 590 -4.35 23.39 4.27
CA GLN A 590 -3.80 23.81 2.98
C GLN A 590 -4.79 24.71 2.24
N VAL A 591 -4.35 25.89 1.84
CA VAL A 591 -5.18 26.90 1.17
C VAL A 591 -4.89 27.00 -0.33
N SER A 592 -3.80 26.42 -0.81
CA SER A 592 -3.34 26.50 -2.20
C SER A 592 -3.25 25.12 -2.84
N SER A 593 -3.40 25.04 -4.17
CA SER A 593 -3.10 23.81 -4.92
C SER A 593 -1.66 23.38 -4.68
N VAL A 594 -1.46 22.08 -4.45
CA VAL A 594 -0.12 21.51 -4.21
C VAL A 594 0.40 20.91 -5.50
N ASN A 595 1.52 21.44 -5.98
CA ASN A 595 2.24 20.93 -7.14
C ASN A 595 3.39 20.03 -6.67
N ILE A 596 3.45 18.82 -7.21
CA ILE A 596 4.44 17.80 -6.87
C ILE A 596 5.27 17.52 -8.11
N TYR A 597 6.59 17.63 -7.97
CA TYR A 597 7.55 17.43 -9.03
C TYR A 597 8.49 16.29 -8.68
N TYR A 598 8.53 15.27 -9.55
CA TYR A 598 9.49 14.18 -9.47
C TYR A 598 10.60 14.45 -10.48
N LEU A 599 11.80 14.69 -10.00
CA LEU A 599 12.98 14.88 -10.83
C LEU A 599 13.56 13.50 -11.15
N LEU A 600 13.41 13.05 -12.40
CA LEU A 600 13.84 11.73 -12.85
C LEU A 600 14.98 11.86 -13.84
N ALA A 601 15.95 10.97 -13.73
CA ALA A 601 16.97 10.78 -14.73
C ALA A 601 16.57 9.59 -15.61
N ASN A 602 16.26 9.86 -16.89
CA ASN A 602 15.86 8.82 -17.83
C ASN A 602 17.03 7.89 -18.15
N ASP A 603 16.72 6.65 -18.49
CA ASP A 603 17.68 5.57 -18.77
C ASP A 603 18.58 5.23 -17.58
N THR A 604 18.08 5.48 -16.34
CA THR A 604 18.78 5.18 -15.08
C THR A 604 17.95 4.27 -14.17
N VAL A 605 18.44 4.08 -12.95
CA VAL A 605 17.71 3.37 -11.88
C VAL A 605 16.39 4.05 -11.50
N ASP A 606 16.22 5.34 -11.77
CA ASP A 606 14.98 6.07 -11.47
C ASP A 606 13.78 5.50 -12.22
N ASP A 607 13.96 5.07 -13.49
CA ASP A 607 12.90 4.45 -14.27
C ASP A 607 12.45 3.13 -13.64
N ILE A 608 13.41 2.36 -13.12
CA ILE A 608 13.14 1.08 -12.46
C ILE A 608 12.41 1.30 -11.15
N ILE A 609 12.87 2.26 -10.34
CA ILE A 609 12.22 2.62 -9.07
C ILE A 609 10.80 3.07 -9.34
N TRP A 610 10.59 3.90 -10.37
CA TRP A 610 9.28 4.40 -10.74
C TRP A 610 8.30 3.26 -11.08
N ASP A 611 8.71 2.33 -11.94
CA ASP A 611 7.89 1.18 -12.33
C ASP A 611 7.56 0.28 -11.13
N VAL A 612 8.53 0.01 -10.27
CA VAL A 612 8.35 -0.78 -9.05
C VAL A 612 7.36 -0.09 -8.09
N VAL A 613 7.46 1.23 -7.95
CA VAL A 613 6.56 2.02 -7.09
C VAL A 613 5.14 1.98 -7.63
N GLN A 614 4.94 2.14 -8.95
CA GLN A 614 3.62 2.08 -9.58
C GLN A 614 2.95 0.71 -9.38
N ASN A 615 3.66 -0.38 -9.65
CA ASN A 615 3.15 -1.75 -9.47
C ASN A 615 2.77 -2.06 -8.00
N LYS A 616 3.59 -1.59 -7.05
CA LYS A 616 3.28 -1.74 -5.62
C LYS A 616 2.04 -0.94 -5.21
N LEU A 617 1.88 0.28 -5.75
CA LEU A 617 0.71 1.12 -5.47
C LEU A 617 -0.57 0.53 -6.01
N GLU A 618 -0.55 -0.05 -7.19
CA GLU A 618 -1.68 -0.73 -7.80
C GLU A 618 -2.17 -1.89 -6.89
N ASN A 619 -1.26 -2.77 -6.48
CA ASN A 619 -1.58 -3.89 -5.60
C ASN A 619 -2.13 -3.45 -4.23
N VAL A 620 -1.51 -2.43 -3.62
CA VAL A 620 -1.95 -1.92 -2.31
C VAL A 620 -3.28 -1.16 -2.43
N GLY A 621 -3.47 -0.41 -3.53
CA GLY A 621 -4.70 0.31 -3.80
C GLY A 621 -5.92 -0.60 -3.93
N GLN A 622 -5.79 -1.72 -4.63
CA GLN A 622 -6.85 -2.72 -4.75
C GLN A 622 -7.27 -3.28 -3.37
N VAL A 623 -6.32 -3.53 -2.47
CA VAL A 623 -6.60 -4.05 -1.13
C VAL A 623 -7.18 -2.98 -0.19
N LEU A 624 -6.62 -1.77 -0.19
CA LEU A 624 -7.01 -0.73 0.78
C LEU A 624 -8.18 0.12 0.31
N ASP A 625 -8.22 0.45 -0.98
CA ASP A 625 -9.18 1.40 -1.55
C ASP A 625 -10.19 0.73 -2.49
N GLY A 626 -10.04 -0.58 -2.77
CA GLY A 626 -10.87 -1.33 -3.72
C GLY A 626 -10.69 -0.87 -5.18
N GLN A 627 -9.66 -0.11 -5.48
CA GLN A 627 -9.38 0.48 -6.79
C GLN A 627 -7.88 0.41 -7.09
N GLU A 628 -7.55 0.38 -8.38
CA GLU A 628 -6.17 0.54 -8.83
C GLU A 628 -5.71 1.98 -8.53
N ASN A 629 -4.75 2.12 -7.64
CA ASN A 629 -4.12 3.39 -7.33
C ASN A 629 -2.77 3.47 -8.04
N THR A 630 -2.62 4.47 -8.89
CA THR A 630 -1.34 4.79 -9.52
C THR A 630 -1.01 6.26 -9.24
N LEU A 631 0.27 6.62 -9.29
CA LEU A 631 0.65 8.02 -9.31
C LEU A 631 0.32 8.58 -10.70
N VAL A 632 -0.88 9.12 -10.86
CA VAL A 632 -1.28 9.77 -12.11
C VAL A 632 -0.46 11.04 -12.28
N VAL A 633 0.37 11.09 -13.30
CA VAL A 633 1.29 12.19 -13.60
C VAL A 633 0.93 12.82 -14.93
N SER A 634 0.88 14.14 -14.99
CA SER A 634 0.74 14.88 -16.25
C SER A 634 2.12 14.95 -16.92
N SER A 635 2.31 14.29 -18.05
CA SER A 635 3.51 14.48 -18.87
C SER A 635 3.49 15.86 -19.52
N ASN A 636 4.58 16.63 -19.38
CA ASN A 636 4.73 17.92 -20.08
C ASN A 636 4.76 17.68 -21.60
N PRO A 637 3.95 18.38 -22.41
CA PRO A 637 3.93 18.16 -23.87
C PRO A 637 5.13 18.71 -24.63
N SER A 638 6.13 19.30 -23.95
CA SER A 638 7.25 20.02 -24.60
C SER A 638 8.44 19.16 -25.07
N SER A 639 8.40 17.84 -24.97
CA SER A 639 9.49 16.96 -25.43
C SER A 639 9.12 16.01 -26.60
N ARG A 640 8.01 16.22 -27.30
CA ARG A 640 7.71 15.46 -28.51
C ARG A 640 8.15 16.26 -29.75
N SER A 641 9.15 15.75 -30.44
CA SER A 641 9.49 16.17 -31.81
C SER A 641 8.24 16.16 -32.71
N PRO A 642 8.11 17.12 -33.65
CA PRO A 642 6.92 17.24 -34.49
C PRO A 642 6.96 16.21 -35.63
N HIS A 643 6.47 15.01 -35.42
CA HIS A 643 6.08 14.14 -36.53
C HIS A 643 4.84 13.32 -36.18
N LYS A 644 3.78 13.67 -36.96
CA LYS A 644 2.47 13.03 -37.11
C LYS A 644 1.39 13.43 -36.12
N GLN A 645 0.69 14.50 -36.48
CA GLN A 645 -0.77 14.61 -36.24
C GLN A 645 -1.48 13.43 -36.88
N LEU A 646 -2.18 12.65 -36.07
CA LEU A 646 -3.24 11.76 -36.50
C LEU A 646 -4.45 12.05 -35.62
N THR A 647 -5.53 12.32 -36.32
CA THR A 647 -6.88 12.67 -35.89
C THR A 647 -7.39 11.72 -34.80
N LEU A 648 -7.99 12.33 -33.77
CA LEU A 648 -8.76 11.69 -32.72
C LEU A 648 -10.06 11.15 -33.31
N ASP A 649 -10.17 9.83 -33.44
CA ASP A 649 -11.46 9.15 -33.41
C ASP A 649 -11.51 8.24 -32.19
N ALA A 650 -12.58 8.41 -31.43
CA ALA A 650 -12.81 7.76 -30.16
C ALA A 650 -13.08 6.27 -30.35
N ASN A 651 -12.15 5.43 -29.86
CA ASN A 651 -12.50 4.05 -29.51
C ASN A 651 -11.56 3.53 -28.40
N PRO A 652 -12.05 3.12 -27.23
CA PRO A 652 -11.22 2.72 -26.09
C PRO A 652 -10.92 1.22 -26.13
N SER A 653 -10.09 0.78 -27.08
CA SER A 653 -9.62 -0.62 -27.07
C SER A 653 -8.36 -0.80 -27.89
N SER A 654 -7.26 -0.22 -27.43
CA SER A 654 -5.91 -0.71 -27.77
C SER A 654 -4.87 0.05 -26.93
N ARG A 655 -4.74 -0.33 -25.66
CA ARG A 655 -3.53 -0.02 -24.91
C ARG A 655 -2.44 -0.99 -25.40
N SER A 656 -1.53 -0.51 -26.21
CA SER A 656 -0.25 -1.19 -26.40
C SER A 656 0.47 -1.22 -25.06
N PRO A 657 1.06 -2.36 -24.66
CA PRO A 657 1.82 -2.43 -23.42
C PRO A 657 3.01 -1.47 -23.51
N HIS A 658 3.09 -0.51 -22.60
CA HIS A 658 4.32 0.23 -22.37
C HIS A 658 5.44 -0.80 -22.15
N LYS A 659 6.53 -0.69 -22.90
CA LYS A 659 7.71 -1.53 -22.68
C LYS A 659 8.24 -1.23 -21.30
N GLN A 660 7.94 -2.09 -20.36
CA GLN A 660 8.44 -2.02 -18.99
C GLN A 660 9.94 -2.20 -19.03
N LEU A 661 10.68 -1.17 -18.64
CA LEU A 661 12.12 -1.25 -18.47
C LEU A 661 12.41 -2.12 -17.25
N THR A 662 13.09 -3.23 -17.47
CA THR A 662 13.51 -4.13 -16.39
C THR A 662 14.95 -3.83 -16.00
N LEU A 663 15.33 -4.14 -14.77
CA LEU A 663 16.71 -4.02 -14.29
C LEU A 663 17.70 -4.72 -15.24
N ASP A 664 17.27 -5.85 -15.82
CA ASP A 664 18.04 -6.63 -16.78
C ASP A 664 18.26 -5.89 -18.11
N ALA A 665 17.25 -5.18 -18.63
CA ALA A 665 17.37 -4.35 -19.82
C ALA A 665 18.31 -3.16 -19.60
N PHE A 666 18.29 -2.60 -18.40
CA PHE A 666 19.20 -1.54 -17.98
C PHE A 666 20.64 -2.07 -17.87
N MET A 667 20.85 -3.21 -17.19
CA MET A 667 22.16 -3.85 -17.04
C MET A 667 22.77 -4.26 -18.41
N LYS A 668 21.94 -4.73 -19.36
CA LYS A 668 22.41 -5.02 -20.72
C LYS A 668 22.83 -3.77 -21.50
N ARG A 669 22.16 -2.63 -21.31
CA ARG A 669 22.61 -1.36 -21.92
C ARG A 669 23.95 -0.90 -21.36
N CYS A 670 24.14 -1.03 -20.06
CA CYS A 670 25.43 -0.73 -19.43
C CYS A 670 26.57 -1.63 -19.94
N GLN A 671 26.29 -2.91 -20.27
CA GLN A 671 27.29 -3.84 -20.84
C GLN A 671 27.60 -3.60 -22.32
N SER A 672 26.66 -3.11 -23.12
CA SER A 672 26.84 -2.90 -24.56
C SER A 672 27.65 -1.64 -24.91
N THR A 673 27.88 -0.74 -23.98
CA THR A 673 28.70 0.46 -24.20
C THR A 673 30.23 0.21 -24.05
N ASP A 674 30.63 -0.91 -23.43
CA ASP A 674 32.03 -1.27 -23.24
C ASP A 674 32.69 -1.94 -24.46
N ASP A 675 31.92 -2.50 -25.41
CA ASP A 675 32.45 -3.24 -26.55
C ASP A 675 32.95 -2.34 -27.73
N THR A 676 32.76 -1.01 -27.63
CA THR A 676 33.09 -0.11 -28.78
C THR A 676 34.41 0.63 -28.65
N HIS A 677 35.20 0.47 -27.59
CA HIS A 677 36.42 1.25 -27.36
C HIS A 677 37.76 0.49 -27.45
N HIS A 678 37.82 -0.74 -27.95
CA HIS A 678 39.08 -1.46 -28.17
C HIS A 678 39.40 -1.70 -29.64
N LYS A 679 39.57 -0.65 -30.43
CA LYS A 679 40.36 -0.68 -31.71
C LYS A 679 40.91 0.70 -32.00
N THR A 680 41.97 1.08 -31.34
CA THR A 680 42.91 2.09 -31.88
C THR A 680 44.32 1.55 -31.84
N LYS A 681 44.88 1.50 -33.04
CA LYS A 681 46.22 1.02 -33.38
C LYS A 681 47.30 1.85 -32.69
N SER A 682 48.28 1.17 -32.11
CA SER A 682 49.58 1.76 -31.77
C SER A 682 50.32 2.23 -33.00
N PRO A 683 50.92 3.42 -33.03
CA PRO A 683 51.93 3.76 -34.03
C PRO A 683 53.30 3.22 -33.57
N LYS A 684 53.98 2.55 -34.50
CA LYS A 684 55.41 2.24 -34.41
C LYS A 684 56.23 3.53 -34.48
N ILE A 685 57.11 3.73 -33.51
CA ILE A 685 58.52 4.04 -33.71
C ILE A 685 59.28 3.38 -32.57
#